data_9f42b6e2e187e23808101309ac94b652
#
_entry.id   9f42b6e2e187e23808101309ac94b652
#
_cell.length_a   1.000
_cell.length_b   1.000
_cell.length_c   1.000
_cell.angle_alpha   90.00
_cell.angle_beta   90.00
_cell.angle_gamma   90.00
#
_symmetry.space_group_name_H-M   'P 1'
#
loop_
_entity.id
_entity.type
_entity.pdbx_description
1 polymer ?
#
loop_
_entity_poly.entity_id
_entity_poly.type
_entity_poly.pdbx_seq_one_letter_code
_entity_poly.pdbx_strand_id
1 'polypeptide(L)'
;MNPCTSRLLIVDDNEMNRDMLARRLARKGYEIAVTHSAHDLLERVKLDGTDLVLLDIEMPEVSGLDALKTLREAYSAIELPIIMVTAKNQSEDIVRALDLGANDYLTKPIDFPVALARIGTQLSHKRAQEALKESEERYALAARGSNDGLWDWNLSANVVHFSPRWKAMLGYQEAQIGDRPEEWFERIHDADRERVKEEIAAHQKGLTPHFESEHRVLHKDGSFRWMLSRGVAVHDTSGNPLRMAGSQTDITEGKVSDPLTGLPNRLLFIDRVGRLVKHTKRRKDHLFAVLFLDLDGFKMINDGMGHLIGDQLLLGVAHRLEKCLRSTDTVARLGETFTVARLGGDEFTVLLDDIKDPGDAKRAADRMMKALAAPFILGGKEVFTSVSIGIALSTSAYEQPEEMLRDADTAMYRAKALGKARYEVFDADMRASVMARLQLETDLHRALEREELRNFYQPIVTLASGEIAGFEALLRWQHPTRGLLGPIEFIPVAEETGLIRELGWWNLRKACQQISEWRAGSLAHRHLSISVNLSAKQFLQPKLVEDIRNLLHELALPAEALKLEITESTVMADPSAAIEMLQQIKSLGIRLAIDDFGTGYSSLSYLHRFPLDTLKIDRSFISGMGDDGEGMEIARTILPMANNLRLDVVAEGVETLQQVAMLKKLQCKYGQGYYFSKPLSAEGTAALLAGDLTWQACEQTK
;
A
#
# COMPACT_ATOMS: atom_id res chain seq x y z
N MET A 1 4.80 49.78 -20.65
CA MET A 1 5.44 50.44 -19.49
C MET A 1 5.85 51.82 -19.95
N ASN A 2 5.33 52.89 -19.31
CA ASN A 2 5.83 54.23 -19.56
C ASN A 2 7.32 54.25 -19.28
N PRO A 3 8.17 54.87 -20.14
CA PRO A 3 9.58 55.02 -19.83
C PRO A 3 9.68 55.87 -18.55
N CYS A 4 10.26 55.26 -17.49
CA CYS A 4 10.53 55.95 -16.25
C CYS A 4 11.35 57.18 -16.59
N THR A 5 10.80 58.38 -16.43
CA THR A 5 11.49 59.65 -16.70
C THR A 5 12.60 59.78 -15.69
N SER A 6 13.87 59.74 -16.14
CA SER A 6 15.03 59.88 -15.24
C SER A 6 15.04 61.26 -14.61
N ARG A 7 15.31 61.32 -13.33
CA ARG A 7 15.34 62.52 -12.52
C ARG A 7 16.77 63.02 -12.38
N LEU A 8 17.02 64.21 -12.89
CA LEU A 8 18.32 64.87 -12.88
C LEU A 8 18.32 65.99 -11.85
N LEU A 9 19.37 66.06 -11.06
CA LEU A 9 19.57 67.21 -10.14
C LEU A 9 20.70 68.08 -10.69
N ILE A 10 20.38 69.35 -10.95
CA ILE A 10 21.32 70.36 -11.43
C ILE A 10 21.71 71.25 -10.28
N VAL A 11 23.00 71.34 -10.05
CA VAL A 11 23.59 72.13 -8.98
C VAL A 11 24.55 73.17 -9.61
N ASP A 12 24.20 74.44 -9.60
CA ASP A 12 24.97 75.54 -10.14
C ASP A 12 24.55 76.81 -9.37
N ASP A 13 25.47 77.64 -8.91
CA ASP A 13 25.18 78.86 -8.15
C ASP A 13 24.53 79.94 -9.02
N ASN A 14 24.83 79.91 -10.31
CA ASN A 14 24.30 80.91 -11.29
C ASN A 14 22.87 80.47 -11.74
N GLU A 15 21.91 81.30 -11.40
CA GLU A 15 20.48 81.10 -11.72
C GLU A 15 20.22 80.96 -13.23
N MET A 16 20.91 81.77 -14.07
CA MET A 16 20.66 81.74 -15.50
C MET A 16 21.16 80.40 -16.12
N ASN A 17 22.35 79.94 -15.70
CA ASN A 17 22.87 78.64 -16.15
C ASN A 17 21.97 77.47 -15.74
N ARG A 18 21.54 77.45 -14.51
CA ARG A 18 20.68 76.47 -13.91
C ARG A 18 19.31 76.39 -14.64
N ASP A 19 18.65 77.57 -14.84
CA ASP A 19 17.37 77.66 -15.55
C ASP A 19 17.46 77.23 -17.01
N MET A 20 18.51 77.68 -17.70
CA MET A 20 18.75 77.38 -19.11
C MET A 20 18.92 75.86 -19.30
N LEU A 21 19.74 75.17 -18.47
CA LEU A 21 20.02 73.77 -18.55
C LEU A 21 18.78 72.97 -18.18
N ALA A 22 18.08 73.40 -17.10
CA ALA A 22 16.86 72.74 -16.65
C ALA A 22 15.76 72.74 -17.72
N ARG A 23 15.48 73.88 -18.36
CA ARG A 23 14.46 73.97 -19.43
C ARG A 23 14.81 73.12 -20.67
N ARG A 24 16.11 73.08 -21.05
CA ARG A 24 16.56 72.27 -22.20
C ARG A 24 16.46 70.78 -21.94
N LEU A 25 16.84 70.29 -20.74
CA LEU A 25 16.80 68.91 -20.36
C LEU A 25 15.33 68.43 -20.12
N ALA A 26 14.47 69.29 -19.51
CA ALA A 26 13.07 69.03 -19.35
C ALA A 26 12.36 68.81 -20.71
N ARG A 27 12.71 69.62 -21.77
CA ARG A 27 12.18 69.44 -23.14
C ARG A 27 12.61 68.09 -23.77
N LYS A 28 13.62 67.42 -23.24
CA LYS A 28 14.10 66.10 -23.67
C LYS A 28 13.49 64.97 -22.86
N GLY A 29 12.56 65.27 -21.95
CA GLY A 29 11.81 64.28 -21.20
C GLY A 29 12.42 63.91 -19.85
N TYR A 30 13.43 64.64 -19.36
CA TYR A 30 13.94 64.44 -18.02
C TYR A 30 13.11 65.20 -16.97
N GLU A 31 12.96 64.60 -15.79
CA GLU A 31 12.43 65.30 -14.62
C GLU A 31 13.60 66.03 -13.96
N ILE A 32 13.47 67.35 -13.75
CA ILE A 32 14.59 68.19 -13.31
C ILE A 32 14.30 68.78 -11.93
N ALA A 33 15.21 68.48 -11.02
CA ALA A 33 15.35 69.21 -9.76
C ALA A 33 16.54 70.18 -9.87
N VAL A 34 16.48 71.31 -9.23
CA VAL A 34 17.55 72.31 -9.25
C VAL A 34 17.86 72.74 -7.83
N THR A 35 19.14 73.04 -7.58
CA THR A 35 19.57 73.63 -6.32
C THR A 35 20.77 74.56 -6.58
N HIS A 36 21.04 75.53 -5.67
CA HIS A 36 22.07 76.54 -5.80
C HIS A 36 23.25 76.32 -4.86
N SER A 37 23.17 75.31 -3.96
CA SER A 37 24.19 75.11 -2.95
C SER A 37 24.48 73.58 -2.73
N ALA A 38 25.72 73.36 -2.27
CA ALA A 38 26.16 71.98 -1.91
C ALA A 38 25.41 71.45 -0.67
N HIS A 39 24.92 72.28 0.22
CA HIS A 39 24.17 71.87 1.39
C HIS A 39 22.82 71.28 0.98
N ASP A 40 22.07 71.99 0.16
CA ASP A 40 20.79 71.52 -0.38
C ASP A 40 20.94 70.28 -1.27
N LEU A 41 22.06 70.14 -1.98
CA LEU A 41 22.39 68.96 -2.79
C LEU A 41 22.36 67.68 -1.94
N LEU A 42 23.04 67.67 -0.79
CA LEU A 42 23.14 66.49 0.09
C LEU A 42 21.78 66.10 0.69
N GLU A 43 20.93 67.07 0.99
CA GLU A 43 19.57 66.78 1.45
C GLU A 43 18.66 66.28 0.33
N ARG A 44 18.69 66.88 -0.85
CA ARG A 44 17.82 66.48 -1.99
C ARG A 44 18.17 65.14 -2.57
N VAL A 45 19.46 64.76 -2.64
CA VAL A 45 19.85 63.45 -3.09
C VAL A 45 19.24 62.33 -2.20
N LYS A 46 19.14 62.58 -0.89
CA LYS A 46 18.50 61.59 0.05
C LYS A 46 16.99 61.55 -0.08
N LEU A 47 16.33 62.65 -0.41
CA LEU A 47 14.85 62.75 -0.38
C LEU A 47 14.20 62.43 -1.74
N ASP A 48 14.87 62.80 -2.83
CA ASP A 48 14.20 62.95 -4.12
C ASP A 48 14.40 61.85 -5.14
N GLY A 49 15.16 60.79 -4.84
CA GLY A 49 15.37 59.64 -5.78
C GLY A 49 16.10 60.08 -7.07
N THR A 50 17.17 60.86 -6.96
CA THR A 50 17.94 61.41 -8.07
C THR A 50 18.69 60.33 -8.84
N ASP A 51 18.56 60.28 -10.18
CA ASP A 51 19.22 59.32 -11.04
C ASP A 51 20.62 59.78 -11.49
N LEU A 52 20.87 61.10 -11.59
CA LEU A 52 22.15 61.65 -11.97
C LEU A 52 22.23 63.11 -11.50
N VAL A 53 23.41 63.55 -11.10
CA VAL A 53 23.71 64.93 -10.67
C VAL A 53 24.62 65.58 -11.71
N LEU A 54 24.23 66.84 -12.10
CA LEU A 54 25.10 67.76 -12.79
C LEU A 54 25.59 68.75 -11.75
N LEU A 55 26.89 68.81 -11.44
CA LEU A 55 27.46 69.54 -10.32
C LEU A 55 28.50 70.54 -10.78
N ASP A 56 28.22 71.80 -10.54
CA ASP A 56 29.24 72.87 -10.81
C ASP A 56 30.43 72.76 -9.83
N ILE A 57 31.61 72.91 -10.32
CA ILE A 57 32.86 72.97 -9.50
C ILE A 57 32.91 74.22 -8.67
N GLU A 58 32.66 75.37 -9.32
CA GLU A 58 32.79 76.66 -8.70
C GLU A 58 31.48 77.09 -8.03
N MET A 59 31.40 76.88 -6.75
CA MET A 59 30.25 77.28 -5.94
C MET A 59 30.69 78.00 -4.67
N PRO A 60 29.98 79.04 -4.18
CA PRO A 60 30.30 79.72 -2.94
C PRO A 60 30.08 78.77 -1.71
N GLU A 61 30.86 79.06 -0.65
CA GLU A 61 30.86 78.37 0.63
C GLU A 61 31.43 76.93 0.60
N VAL A 62 30.92 76.02 -0.22
CA VAL A 62 31.40 74.64 -0.39
C VAL A 62 31.59 74.38 -1.88
N SER A 63 32.86 74.06 -2.28
CA SER A 63 33.14 73.75 -3.66
C SER A 63 32.44 72.46 -4.14
N GLY A 64 32.18 72.39 -5.46
CA GLY A 64 31.67 71.16 -6.05
C GLY A 64 32.53 69.95 -5.85
N LEU A 65 33.85 70.11 -5.74
CA LEU A 65 34.80 69.02 -5.44
C LEU A 65 34.61 68.47 -4.01
N ASP A 66 34.36 69.33 -3.03
CA ASP A 66 34.12 68.94 -1.65
C ASP A 66 32.74 68.24 -1.50
N ALA A 67 31.75 68.79 -2.22
CA ALA A 67 30.44 68.13 -2.32
C ALA A 67 30.51 66.70 -2.97
N LEU A 68 31.29 66.57 -4.05
CA LEU A 68 31.56 65.29 -4.70
C LEU A 68 32.17 64.29 -3.71
N LYS A 69 33.18 64.71 -2.97
CA LYS A 69 33.88 63.90 -1.98
C LYS A 69 32.89 63.40 -0.93
N THR A 70 32.03 64.25 -0.39
CA THR A 70 31.03 63.90 0.60
C THR A 70 29.99 62.95 0.03
N LEU A 71 29.55 63.14 -1.22
CA LEU A 71 28.63 62.21 -1.88
C LEU A 71 29.25 60.85 -2.13
N ARG A 72 30.55 60.77 -2.42
CA ARG A 72 31.26 59.50 -2.65
C ARG A 72 31.52 58.70 -1.37
N GLU A 73 31.45 59.32 -0.21
CA GLU A 73 31.40 58.58 1.09
C GLU A 73 30.09 57.82 1.28
N ALA A 74 28.96 58.26 0.67
CA ALA A 74 27.64 57.67 0.83
C ALA A 74 27.15 56.88 -0.40
N TYR A 75 27.56 57.27 -1.60
CA TYR A 75 27.08 56.69 -2.87
C TYR A 75 28.22 56.33 -3.78
N SER A 76 28.22 55.11 -4.31
CA SER A 76 29.15 54.71 -5.36
C SER A 76 28.91 55.48 -6.67
N ALA A 77 29.90 55.49 -7.57
CA ALA A 77 29.79 56.11 -8.88
C ALA A 77 28.67 55.50 -9.76
N ILE A 78 28.25 54.27 -9.47
CA ILE A 78 27.17 53.56 -10.17
C ILE A 78 25.80 53.95 -9.60
N GLU A 79 25.68 53.98 -8.29
CA GLU A 79 24.40 54.32 -7.62
C GLU A 79 23.97 55.75 -7.90
N LEU A 80 24.91 56.67 -7.86
CA LEU A 80 24.66 58.08 -8.16
C LEU A 80 25.71 58.62 -9.14
N PRO A 81 25.50 58.55 -10.45
CA PRO A 81 26.35 59.17 -11.44
C PRO A 81 26.38 60.68 -11.24
N ILE A 82 27.59 61.24 -11.22
CA ILE A 82 27.85 62.69 -11.07
C ILE A 82 28.69 63.17 -12.24
N ILE A 83 28.17 64.14 -12.99
CA ILE A 83 28.88 64.82 -14.06
C ILE A 83 29.22 66.20 -13.57
N MET A 84 30.54 66.52 -13.55
CA MET A 84 31.04 67.83 -13.11
C MET A 84 30.88 68.85 -14.22
N VAL A 85 30.57 70.09 -13.87
CA VAL A 85 30.52 71.23 -14.79
C VAL A 85 31.67 72.14 -14.44
N THR A 86 32.54 72.51 -15.41
CA THR A 86 33.74 73.23 -15.14
C THR A 86 34.05 74.32 -16.21
N ALA A 87 34.85 75.34 -15.90
CA ALA A 87 35.27 76.31 -16.86
C ALA A 87 36.36 75.75 -17.86
N LYS A 88 36.38 76.24 -19.07
CA LYS A 88 37.17 75.69 -20.21
C LYS A 88 38.71 75.63 -20.00
N ASN A 89 39.30 76.31 -19.01
CA ASN A 89 40.71 76.39 -18.79
C ASN A 89 41.26 75.74 -17.54
N GLN A 90 40.51 74.84 -16.91
CA GLN A 90 40.82 74.18 -15.61
C GLN A 90 41.07 72.68 -15.79
N SER A 91 42.13 72.32 -16.53
CA SER A 91 42.49 70.90 -16.73
C SER A 91 42.84 70.18 -15.44
N GLU A 92 43.40 70.87 -14.44
CA GLU A 92 43.75 70.28 -13.13
C GLU A 92 42.51 69.91 -12.33
N ASP A 93 41.45 70.72 -12.36
CA ASP A 93 40.18 70.45 -11.65
C ASP A 93 39.43 69.28 -12.28
N ILE A 94 39.53 69.08 -13.60
CA ILE A 94 38.95 67.92 -14.28
C ILE A 94 39.58 66.64 -13.80
N VAL A 95 40.91 66.58 -13.79
CA VAL A 95 41.68 65.43 -13.32
C VAL A 95 41.32 65.12 -11.86
N ARG A 96 41.32 66.14 -11.00
CA ARG A 96 40.99 66.04 -9.59
C ARG A 96 39.55 65.54 -9.37
N ALA A 97 38.59 66.01 -10.15
CA ALA A 97 37.21 65.58 -10.08
C ALA A 97 37.07 64.10 -10.44
N LEU A 98 37.74 63.62 -11.51
CA LEU A 98 37.73 62.25 -11.92
C LEU A 98 38.39 61.30 -10.88
N ASP A 99 39.53 61.79 -10.32
CA ASP A 99 40.21 61.04 -9.24
C ASP A 99 39.40 60.97 -7.96
N LEU A 100 38.55 61.95 -7.68
CA LEU A 100 37.56 61.94 -6.58
C LEU A 100 36.34 61.13 -6.89
N GLY A 101 36.24 60.52 -8.07
CA GLY A 101 35.16 59.60 -8.44
C GLY A 101 33.99 60.24 -9.20
N ALA A 102 34.16 61.41 -9.85
CA ALA A 102 33.18 61.87 -10.81
C ALA A 102 33.10 60.94 -12.01
N ASN A 103 31.88 60.75 -12.54
CA ASN A 103 31.66 59.85 -13.68
C ASN A 103 32.08 60.47 -15.02
N ASP A 104 31.99 61.81 -15.12
CA ASP A 104 32.32 62.54 -16.33
C ASP A 104 32.35 64.03 -16.02
N TYR A 105 32.66 64.85 -17.02
CA TYR A 105 32.67 66.32 -16.90
C TYR A 105 32.09 67.02 -18.13
N LEU A 106 31.64 68.26 -17.99
CA LEU A 106 31.17 69.16 -19.03
C LEU A 106 31.89 70.52 -18.89
N THR A 107 32.35 71.11 -20.00
CA THR A 107 33.00 72.41 -19.99
C THR A 107 32.02 73.53 -20.31
N LYS A 108 32.08 74.63 -19.60
CA LYS A 108 31.34 75.88 -19.91
C LYS A 108 32.00 76.62 -21.05
N PRO A 109 31.28 77.15 -22.07
CA PRO A 109 29.82 77.04 -22.24
C PRO A 109 29.42 75.66 -22.64
N ILE A 110 28.33 75.14 -22.01
CA ILE A 110 27.88 73.78 -22.18
C ILE A 110 27.41 73.53 -23.60
N ASP A 111 28.10 72.61 -24.31
CA ASP A 111 27.61 72.05 -25.56
C ASP A 111 26.47 71.02 -25.25
N PHE A 112 25.21 71.41 -25.57
CA PHE A 112 24.04 70.63 -25.20
C PHE A 112 23.98 69.26 -25.84
N PRO A 113 24.29 69.02 -27.11
CA PRO A 113 24.46 67.69 -27.69
C PRO A 113 25.43 66.81 -26.92
N VAL A 114 26.59 67.32 -26.52
CA VAL A 114 27.60 66.59 -25.73
C VAL A 114 27.06 66.26 -24.33
N ALA A 115 26.45 67.24 -23.69
CA ALA A 115 25.80 67.00 -22.37
C ALA A 115 24.76 65.87 -22.42
N LEU A 116 23.86 65.88 -23.42
CA LEU A 116 22.89 64.82 -23.60
C LEU A 116 23.52 63.44 -23.83
N ALA A 117 24.57 63.36 -24.64
CA ALA A 117 25.26 62.11 -24.90
C ALA A 117 25.88 61.53 -23.61
N ARG A 118 26.56 62.39 -22.81
CA ARG A 118 27.21 62.00 -21.55
C ARG A 118 26.16 61.58 -20.50
N ILE A 119 25.10 62.37 -20.32
CA ILE A 119 23.97 62.02 -19.44
C ILE A 119 23.38 60.65 -19.85
N GLY A 120 23.08 60.45 -21.15
CA GLY A 120 22.56 59.22 -21.68
C GLY A 120 23.43 58.01 -21.40
N THR A 121 24.77 58.17 -21.58
CA THR A 121 25.74 57.09 -21.31
C THR A 121 25.74 56.70 -19.83
N GLN A 122 25.78 57.68 -18.92
CA GLN A 122 25.82 57.38 -17.47
C GLN A 122 24.50 56.75 -16.99
N LEU A 123 23.36 57.24 -17.45
CA LEU A 123 22.05 56.65 -17.12
C LEU A 123 21.90 55.22 -17.70
N SER A 124 22.41 54.96 -18.89
CA SER A 124 22.38 53.61 -19.48
C SER A 124 23.24 52.63 -18.69
N HIS A 125 24.41 53.01 -18.22
CA HIS A 125 25.26 52.20 -17.34
C HIS A 125 24.55 51.89 -16.02
N LYS A 126 23.98 52.88 -15.34
CA LYS A 126 23.23 52.70 -14.10
C LYS A 126 22.11 51.70 -14.29
N ARG A 127 21.26 51.89 -15.32
CA ARG A 127 20.12 51.00 -15.60
C ARG A 127 20.55 49.55 -15.91
N ALA A 128 21.62 49.35 -16.66
CA ALA A 128 22.14 48.03 -16.97
C ALA A 128 22.58 47.28 -15.69
N GLN A 129 23.24 47.99 -14.78
CA GLN A 129 23.71 47.43 -13.52
C GLN A 129 22.56 47.13 -12.55
N GLU A 130 21.55 48.03 -12.46
CA GLU A 130 20.33 47.81 -11.67
C GLU A 130 19.57 46.61 -12.19
N ALA A 131 19.41 46.47 -13.50
CA ALA A 131 18.73 45.31 -14.12
C ALA A 131 19.48 44.00 -13.88
N LEU A 132 20.84 44.03 -13.91
CA LEU A 132 21.65 42.86 -13.58
C LEU A 132 21.45 42.44 -12.12
N LYS A 133 21.52 43.40 -11.19
CA LYS A 133 21.34 43.14 -9.76
C LYS A 133 19.93 42.62 -9.46
N GLU A 134 18.90 43.20 -10.05
CA GLU A 134 17.50 42.72 -9.90
C GLU A 134 17.33 41.30 -10.45
N SER A 135 17.99 41.00 -11.57
CA SER A 135 17.99 39.67 -12.17
C SER A 135 18.66 38.64 -11.24
N GLU A 136 19.85 38.97 -10.70
CA GLU A 136 20.56 38.09 -9.76
C GLU A 136 19.76 37.84 -8.47
N GLU A 137 19.15 38.88 -7.90
CA GLU A 137 18.31 38.79 -6.72
C GLU A 137 17.06 37.91 -7.01
N ARG A 138 16.44 38.09 -8.17
CA ARG A 138 15.28 37.27 -8.60
C ARG A 138 15.64 35.80 -8.74
N TYR A 139 16.81 35.48 -9.35
CA TYR A 139 17.31 34.12 -9.44
C TYR A 139 17.63 33.52 -8.06
N ALA A 140 18.26 34.30 -7.18
CA ALA A 140 18.58 33.85 -5.83
C ALA A 140 17.34 33.58 -5.00
N LEU A 141 16.30 34.39 -5.12
CA LEU A 141 15.00 34.18 -4.46
C LEU A 141 14.27 32.95 -5.00
N ALA A 142 14.25 32.77 -6.32
CA ALA A 142 13.64 31.58 -6.94
C ALA A 142 14.33 30.28 -6.49
N ALA A 143 15.65 30.24 -6.47
CA ALA A 143 16.44 29.11 -6.01
C ALA A 143 16.24 28.80 -4.52
N ARG A 144 16.07 29.83 -3.67
CA ARG A 144 15.73 29.64 -2.25
C ARG A 144 14.30 29.14 -2.06
N GLY A 145 13.38 29.61 -2.88
CA GLY A 145 11.96 29.22 -2.81
C GLY A 145 11.72 27.77 -3.19
N SER A 146 12.44 27.23 -4.18
CA SER A 146 12.35 25.82 -4.58
C SER A 146 13.02 24.86 -3.59
N ASN A 147 13.85 25.34 -2.69
CA ASN A 147 14.65 24.56 -1.74
C ASN A 147 15.62 23.57 -2.42
N ASP A 148 15.94 23.77 -3.70
CA ASP A 148 16.82 22.93 -4.50
C ASP A 148 18.30 23.29 -4.31
N GLY A 149 19.16 22.29 -4.42
CA GLY A 149 20.59 22.47 -4.53
C GLY A 149 20.98 22.75 -5.99
N LEU A 150 21.59 23.91 -6.26
CA LEU A 150 22.06 24.23 -7.60
C LEU A 150 23.47 23.71 -7.85
N TRP A 151 23.70 23.27 -9.08
CA TRP A 151 25.01 22.88 -9.56
C TRP A 151 25.27 23.50 -10.95
N ASP A 152 26.53 23.80 -11.23
CA ASP A 152 26.95 24.48 -12.45
C ASP A 152 28.31 23.96 -12.87
N TRP A 153 28.35 23.22 -13.96
CA TRP A 153 29.51 22.51 -14.45
C TRP A 153 30.11 23.23 -15.68
N ASN A 154 31.27 23.83 -15.52
CA ASN A 154 32.07 24.28 -16.64
C ASN A 154 32.79 23.09 -17.26
N LEU A 155 32.32 22.62 -18.41
CA LEU A 155 32.82 21.43 -19.06
C LEU A 155 34.22 21.63 -19.67
N SER A 156 34.53 22.84 -20.08
CA SER A 156 35.88 23.18 -20.64
C SER A 156 36.96 23.16 -19.57
N ALA A 157 36.66 23.65 -18.37
CA ALA A 157 37.59 23.67 -17.25
C ALA A 157 37.49 22.41 -16.37
N ASN A 158 36.46 21.60 -16.55
CA ASN A 158 36.10 20.47 -15.73
C ASN A 158 35.94 20.83 -14.24
N VAL A 159 35.26 21.94 -13.95
CA VAL A 159 34.98 22.45 -12.60
C VAL A 159 33.48 22.58 -12.40
N VAL A 160 32.97 22.09 -11.26
CA VAL A 160 31.56 22.17 -10.87
C VAL A 160 31.40 23.09 -9.67
N HIS A 161 30.60 24.10 -9.79
CA HIS A 161 30.17 24.89 -8.65
C HIS A 161 28.92 24.27 -8.02
N PHE A 162 29.03 23.83 -6.77
CA PHE A 162 27.89 23.33 -5.97
C PHE A 162 27.44 24.41 -5.00
N SER A 163 26.17 24.79 -5.05
CA SER A 163 25.62 25.79 -4.12
C SER A 163 25.70 25.31 -2.66
N PRO A 164 25.69 26.21 -1.67
CA PRO A 164 25.68 25.86 -0.25
C PRO A 164 24.53 24.91 0.10
N ARG A 165 23.35 25.10 -0.56
CA ARG A 165 22.19 24.22 -0.36
C ARG A 165 22.45 22.80 -0.86
N TRP A 166 23.09 22.62 -2.01
CA TRP A 166 23.45 21.30 -2.54
C TRP A 166 24.31 20.52 -1.54
N LYS A 167 25.32 21.17 -0.96
CA LYS A 167 26.20 20.57 0.06
C LYS A 167 25.45 20.25 1.35
N ALA A 168 24.59 21.17 1.82
CA ALA A 168 23.79 21.01 3.03
C ALA A 168 22.77 19.87 2.93
N MET A 169 22.17 19.62 1.75
CA MET A 169 21.26 18.50 1.51
C MET A 169 21.93 17.14 1.73
N LEU A 170 23.23 17.06 1.53
CA LEU A 170 24.04 15.87 1.76
C LEU A 170 24.70 15.85 3.15
N GLY A 171 24.36 16.82 4.03
CA GLY A 171 24.90 16.92 5.39
C GLY A 171 26.30 17.50 5.50
N TYR A 172 26.82 18.15 4.46
CA TYR A 172 28.16 18.73 4.44
C TYR A 172 28.12 20.24 4.59
N GLN A 173 29.18 20.77 5.25
CA GLN A 173 29.48 22.22 5.26
C GLN A 173 30.18 22.64 3.97
N GLU A 174 30.16 23.92 3.66
CA GLU A 174 30.63 24.48 2.40
C GLU A 174 32.09 24.12 2.05
N ALA A 175 32.97 24.11 3.02
CA ALA A 175 34.39 23.78 2.85
C ALA A 175 34.71 22.28 2.75
N GLN A 176 33.72 21.39 2.95
CA GLN A 176 33.92 19.93 3.01
C GLN A 176 33.75 19.24 1.65
N ILE A 177 33.17 19.91 0.68
CA ILE A 177 33.00 19.42 -0.70
C ILE A 177 33.70 20.39 -1.65
N GLY A 178 34.60 19.85 -2.46
CA GLY A 178 35.32 20.61 -3.48
C GLY A 178 34.47 20.94 -4.72
N ASP A 179 35.15 21.32 -5.78
CA ASP A 179 34.58 21.79 -7.03
C ASP A 179 34.83 20.83 -8.22
N ARG A 180 35.15 19.59 -7.93
CA ARG A 180 35.40 18.58 -8.95
C ARG A 180 34.12 17.73 -9.22
N PRO A 181 33.88 17.31 -10.46
CA PRO A 181 32.77 16.42 -10.79
C PRO A 181 32.79 15.11 -10.00
N GLU A 182 34.00 14.61 -9.64
CA GLU A 182 34.19 13.39 -8.86
C GLU A 182 33.51 13.46 -7.49
N GLU A 183 33.42 14.65 -6.89
CA GLU A 183 32.73 14.90 -5.62
C GLU A 183 31.23 14.47 -5.67
N TRP A 184 30.62 14.60 -6.83
CA TRP A 184 29.25 14.10 -7.06
C TRP A 184 29.25 12.62 -7.41
N PHE A 185 30.03 12.20 -8.43
CA PHE A 185 30.00 10.84 -8.98
C PHE A 185 30.39 9.77 -7.97
N GLU A 186 31.38 10.01 -7.11
CA GLU A 186 31.81 9.07 -6.08
C GLU A 186 30.75 8.83 -5.00
N ARG A 187 29.87 9.80 -4.77
CA ARG A 187 28.76 9.70 -3.83
C ARG A 187 27.51 9.02 -4.41
N ILE A 188 27.43 8.88 -5.73
CA ILE A 188 26.34 8.14 -6.36
C ILE A 188 26.50 6.66 -6.04
N HIS A 189 25.37 6.01 -5.68
CA HIS A 189 25.32 4.58 -5.42
C HIS A 189 25.86 3.79 -6.61
N ASP A 190 26.66 2.73 -6.37
CA ASP A 190 27.37 2.00 -7.42
C ASP A 190 26.43 1.48 -8.54
N ALA A 191 25.23 1.01 -8.18
CA ALA A 191 24.26 0.54 -9.16
C ALA A 191 23.64 1.65 -10.03
N ASP A 192 23.74 2.94 -9.64
CA ASP A 192 23.15 4.06 -10.38
C ASP A 192 24.22 4.84 -11.18
N ARG A 193 25.49 4.73 -10.79
CA ARG A 193 26.60 5.57 -11.25
C ARG A 193 26.79 5.57 -12.77
N GLU A 194 26.84 4.40 -13.36
CA GLU A 194 27.08 4.29 -14.81
C GLU A 194 25.88 4.80 -15.61
N ARG A 195 24.68 4.51 -15.19
CA ARG A 195 23.45 5.03 -15.81
C ARG A 195 23.42 6.57 -15.81
N VAL A 196 23.74 7.18 -14.66
CA VAL A 196 23.75 8.66 -14.54
C VAL A 196 24.80 9.30 -15.47
N LYS A 197 25.99 8.70 -15.60
CA LYS A 197 27.02 9.16 -16.53
C LYS A 197 26.55 9.06 -18.00
N GLU A 198 25.88 7.97 -18.36
CA GLU A 198 25.33 7.78 -19.70
C GLU A 198 24.25 8.82 -20.02
N GLU A 199 23.34 9.08 -19.06
CA GLU A 199 22.28 10.09 -19.18
C GLU A 199 22.87 11.51 -19.37
N ILE A 200 23.91 11.87 -18.60
CA ILE A 200 24.63 13.14 -18.76
C ILE A 200 25.31 13.21 -20.13
N ALA A 201 26.01 12.18 -20.54
CA ALA A 201 26.71 12.12 -21.82
C ALA A 201 25.74 12.21 -23.01
N ALA A 202 24.58 11.59 -22.91
CA ALA A 202 23.52 11.69 -23.94
C ALA A 202 23.01 13.13 -24.08
N HIS A 203 22.78 13.81 -22.95
CA HIS A 203 22.34 15.21 -22.97
C HIS A 203 23.43 16.16 -23.50
N GLN A 204 24.68 15.96 -23.12
CA GLN A 204 25.80 16.73 -23.62
C GLN A 204 25.99 16.62 -25.15
N LYS A 205 25.61 15.48 -25.72
CA LYS A 205 25.58 15.24 -27.18
C LYS A 205 24.34 15.79 -27.89
N GLY A 206 23.44 16.44 -27.16
CA GLY A 206 22.17 16.97 -27.70
C GLY A 206 21.13 15.91 -28.05
N LEU A 207 21.25 14.68 -27.53
CA LEU A 207 20.30 13.58 -27.80
C LEU A 207 19.02 13.70 -26.98
N THR A 208 19.01 14.53 -25.93
CA THR A 208 17.84 14.78 -25.06
C THR A 208 17.62 16.28 -24.90
N PRO A 209 16.38 16.78 -24.80
CA PRO A 209 16.08 18.20 -24.65
C PRO A 209 16.54 18.75 -23.30
N HIS A 210 16.59 17.94 -22.27
CA HIS A 210 17.08 18.25 -20.91
C HIS A 210 17.66 16.99 -20.27
N PHE A 211 18.51 17.17 -19.28
CA PHE A 211 18.97 16.12 -18.39
C PHE A 211 17.97 15.98 -17.23
N GLU A 212 17.53 14.78 -16.97
CA GLU A 212 16.75 14.42 -15.78
C GLU A 212 17.15 13.03 -15.32
N SER A 213 17.50 12.90 -14.04
CA SER A 213 17.94 11.63 -13.46
C SER A 213 17.55 11.52 -11.99
N GLU A 214 16.88 10.43 -11.65
CA GLU A 214 16.65 10.03 -10.26
C GLU A 214 17.71 9.00 -9.86
N HIS A 215 18.47 9.30 -8.80
CA HIS A 215 19.54 8.42 -8.34
C HIS A 215 19.83 8.60 -6.85
N ARG A 216 20.48 7.60 -6.26
CA ARG A 216 20.85 7.62 -4.84
C ARG A 216 22.20 8.24 -4.65
N VAL A 217 22.28 9.18 -3.69
CA VAL A 217 23.51 9.87 -3.31
C VAL A 217 23.80 9.64 -1.84
N LEU A 218 25.06 9.34 -1.50
CA LEU A 218 25.51 9.06 -0.14
C LEU A 218 25.51 10.34 0.69
N HIS A 219 24.74 10.35 1.76
CA HIS A 219 24.73 11.40 2.77
C HIS A 219 25.86 11.17 3.79
N LYS A 220 26.30 12.22 4.49
CA LYS A 220 27.39 12.20 5.47
C LYS A 220 27.17 11.22 6.63
N ASP A 221 25.91 10.92 6.98
CA ASP A 221 25.54 9.94 8.01
C ASP A 221 25.66 8.49 7.56
N GLY A 222 26.07 8.25 6.31
CA GLY A 222 26.18 6.91 5.72
C GLY A 222 24.90 6.36 5.10
N SER A 223 23.79 7.12 5.14
CA SER A 223 22.54 6.74 4.46
C SER A 223 22.55 7.21 2.99
N PHE A 224 21.78 6.55 2.13
CA PHE A 224 21.52 7.02 0.78
C PHE A 224 20.27 7.88 0.73
N ARG A 225 20.35 9.04 0.04
CA ARG A 225 19.24 9.93 -0.26
C ARG A 225 18.85 9.79 -1.72
N TRP A 226 17.55 9.77 -2.00
CA TRP A 226 17.07 9.83 -3.36
C TRP A 226 17.07 11.26 -3.85
N MET A 227 17.81 11.52 -4.91
CA MET A 227 17.95 12.84 -5.52
C MET A 227 17.38 12.83 -6.92
N LEU A 228 16.64 13.87 -7.25
CA LEU A 228 16.22 14.18 -8.62
C LEU A 228 17.11 15.31 -9.12
N SER A 229 17.99 15.00 -10.08
CA SER A 229 18.86 16.00 -10.73
C SER A 229 18.31 16.36 -12.09
N ARG A 230 18.18 17.65 -12.35
CA ARG A 230 17.74 18.22 -13.63
C ARG A 230 18.74 19.24 -14.12
N GLY A 231 18.94 19.36 -15.45
CA GLY A 231 19.86 20.32 -15.99
C GLY A 231 19.74 20.50 -17.49
N VAL A 232 20.41 21.57 -17.97
CA VAL A 232 20.52 21.90 -19.38
C VAL A 232 21.98 22.19 -19.73
N ALA A 233 22.39 21.76 -20.91
CA ALA A 233 23.72 22.06 -21.47
C ALA A 233 23.65 23.23 -22.44
N VAL A 234 24.63 24.10 -22.37
CA VAL A 234 24.87 25.19 -23.34
C VAL A 234 25.98 24.76 -24.25
N HIS A 235 25.78 24.91 -25.56
CA HIS A 235 26.73 24.49 -26.59
C HIS A 235 27.33 25.73 -27.31
N ASP A 236 28.51 25.57 -27.84
CA ASP A 236 29.11 26.56 -28.74
C ASP A 236 28.48 26.55 -30.13
N THR A 237 28.89 27.43 -31.00
CA THR A 237 28.43 27.50 -32.40
C THR A 237 28.76 26.26 -33.22
N SER A 238 29.68 25.43 -32.76
CA SER A 238 30.11 24.18 -33.38
C SER A 238 29.39 22.95 -32.82
N GLY A 239 28.50 23.14 -31.82
CA GLY A 239 27.74 22.06 -31.17
C GLY A 239 28.47 21.36 -30.03
N ASN A 240 29.65 21.88 -29.56
CA ASN A 240 30.33 21.30 -28.42
C ASN A 240 29.73 21.83 -27.11
N PRO A 241 29.57 21.00 -26.09
CA PRO A 241 29.01 21.43 -24.81
C PRO A 241 30.05 22.24 -24.03
N LEU A 242 29.72 23.50 -23.68
CA LEU A 242 30.57 24.43 -22.93
C LEU A 242 30.31 24.40 -21.43
N ARG A 243 29.05 24.35 -21.08
CA ARG A 243 28.57 24.46 -19.69
C ARG A 243 27.28 23.67 -19.49
N MET A 244 27.13 23.07 -18.37
CA MET A 244 25.88 22.39 -17.97
C MET A 244 25.48 22.86 -16.57
N ALA A 245 24.25 23.34 -16.40
CA ALA A 245 23.80 23.84 -15.12
C ALA A 245 22.41 23.26 -14.78
N GLY A 246 22.13 23.13 -13.50
CA GLY A 246 20.89 22.54 -13.08
C GLY A 246 20.61 22.61 -11.60
N SER A 247 19.59 21.86 -11.20
CA SER A 247 19.16 21.69 -9.81
C SER A 247 19.15 20.23 -9.37
N GLN A 248 19.24 20.03 -8.09
CA GLN A 248 19.10 18.75 -7.42
C GLN A 248 18.11 18.91 -6.27
N THR A 249 17.08 18.07 -6.27
CA THR A 249 16.01 18.05 -5.27
C THR A 249 16.11 16.76 -4.45
N ASP A 250 16.01 16.85 -3.13
CA ASP A 250 15.86 15.67 -2.27
C ASP A 250 14.42 15.15 -2.34
N ILE A 251 14.24 14.01 -2.99
CA ILE A 251 12.95 13.34 -3.15
C ILE A 251 12.79 12.12 -2.23
N THR A 252 13.68 12.00 -1.22
CA THR A 252 13.77 10.83 -0.38
C THR A 252 12.43 10.53 0.30
N GLU A 253 11.79 11.52 0.93
CA GLU A 253 10.50 11.32 1.60
C GLU A 253 9.43 10.76 0.63
N GLY A 254 9.31 11.35 -0.57
CA GLY A 254 8.34 10.88 -1.57
C GLY A 254 8.66 9.50 -2.16
N LYS A 255 9.95 9.10 -2.17
CA LYS A 255 10.40 7.81 -2.73
C LYS A 255 10.38 6.66 -1.73
N VAL A 256 10.45 6.95 -0.44
CA VAL A 256 10.55 5.93 0.61
C VAL A 256 9.34 5.88 1.54
N SER A 257 8.35 6.74 1.34
CA SER A 257 7.09 6.75 2.10
C SER A 257 5.91 6.30 1.24
N ASP A 258 4.91 5.73 1.87
CA ASP A 258 3.59 5.48 1.29
C ASP A 258 2.80 6.80 1.23
N PRO A 259 2.29 7.22 0.07
CA PRO A 259 1.66 8.54 -0.09
C PRO A 259 0.35 8.70 0.67
N LEU A 260 -0.34 7.61 1.01
CA LEU A 260 -1.59 7.66 1.76
C LEU A 260 -1.33 7.76 3.26
N THR A 261 -0.50 6.87 3.80
CA THR A 261 -0.32 6.72 5.26
C THR A 261 0.86 7.48 5.82
N GLY A 262 1.79 7.93 4.97
CA GLY A 262 3.06 8.55 5.39
C GLY A 262 4.06 7.56 6.00
N LEU A 263 3.69 6.30 6.16
CA LEU A 263 4.58 5.25 6.67
C LEU A 263 5.69 4.94 5.65
N PRO A 264 6.82 4.39 6.10
CA PRO A 264 7.79 3.75 5.22
C PRO A 264 7.13 2.84 4.19
N ASN A 265 7.57 2.94 2.94
CA ASN A 265 7.10 2.06 1.89
C ASN A 265 7.99 0.79 1.80
N ARG A 266 7.67 -0.09 0.83
CA ARG A 266 8.41 -1.34 0.60
C ARG A 266 9.91 -1.12 0.45
N LEU A 267 10.32 -0.07 -0.27
CA LEU A 267 11.73 0.20 -0.56
C LEU A 267 12.54 0.46 0.72
N LEU A 268 12.04 1.35 1.58
CA LEU A 268 12.70 1.69 2.84
C LEU A 268 12.66 0.52 3.82
N PHE A 269 11.58 -0.25 3.82
CA PHE A 269 11.46 -1.42 4.68
C PHE A 269 12.51 -2.49 4.34
N ILE A 270 12.66 -2.83 3.05
CA ILE A 270 13.66 -3.79 2.56
C ILE A 270 15.09 -3.32 2.88
N ASP A 271 15.40 -2.03 2.70
CA ASP A 271 16.72 -1.47 3.06
C ASP A 271 17.03 -1.67 4.56
N ARG A 272 16.03 -1.38 5.44
CA ARG A 272 16.18 -1.57 6.89
C ARG A 272 16.39 -3.03 7.26
N VAL A 273 15.58 -3.94 6.73
CA VAL A 273 15.74 -5.40 6.95
C VAL A 273 17.11 -5.86 6.44
N GLY A 274 17.56 -5.41 5.27
CA GLY A 274 18.85 -5.76 4.69
C GLY A 274 20.04 -5.33 5.55
N ARG A 275 19.93 -4.16 6.23
CA ARG A 275 20.94 -3.72 7.20
C ARG A 275 21.01 -4.67 8.39
N LEU A 276 19.87 -5.09 8.93
CA LEU A 276 19.82 -6.03 10.06
C LEU A 276 20.30 -7.42 9.68
N VAL A 277 19.95 -7.95 8.51
CA VAL A 277 20.48 -9.22 8.00
C VAL A 277 22.01 -9.19 7.92
N LYS A 278 22.60 -8.09 7.43
CA LYS A 278 24.07 -7.91 7.42
C LYS A 278 24.66 -7.77 8.83
N HIS A 279 23.93 -7.12 9.74
CA HIS A 279 24.38 -6.93 11.12
C HIS A 279 24.38 -8.25 11.90
N THR A 280 23.36 -9.08 11.74
CA THR A 280 23.24 -10.40 12.40
C THR A 280 24.35 -11.37 11.96
N LYS A 281 24.82 -11.28 10.71
CA LYS A 281 25.98 -12.03 10.24
C LYS A 281 27.27 -11.73 11.04
N ARG A 282 27.36 -10.50 11.60
CA ARG A 282 28.52 -10.05 12.41
C ARG A 282 28.33 -10.27 13.89
N ARG A 283 27.08 -10.25 14.39
CA ARG A 283 26.68 -10.43 15.80
C ARG A 283 25.62 -11.53 15.89
N LYS A 284 26.03 -12.75 16.20
CA LYS A 284 25.13 -13.91 16.28
C LYS A 284 24.07 -13.84 17.38
N ASP A 285 24.25 -12.96 18.37
CA ASP A 285 23.35 -12.79 19.51
C ASP A 285 22.24 -11.77 19.26
N HIS A 286 22.26 -11.10 18.10
CA HIS A 286 21.27 -10.07 17.72
C HIS A 286 20.07 -10.72 17.08
N LEU A 287 18.92 -10.62 17.74
CA LEU A 287 17.65 -11.15 17.22
C LEU A 287 16.75 -10.03 16.76
N PHE A 288 16.09 -10.22 15.63
CA PHE A 288 15.05 -9.36 15.13
C PHE A 288 13.93 -10.18 14.47
N ALA A 289 12.77 -9.56 14.26
CA ALA A 289 11.63 -10.20 13.63
C ALA A 289 11.00 -9.30 12.58
N VAL A 290 10.52 -9.93 11.50
CA VAL A 290 9.65 -9.30 10.50
C VAL A 290 8.25 -9.87 10.67
N LEU A 291 7.27 -8.98 10.82
CA LEU A 291 5.86 -9.34 10.85
C LEU A 291 5.20 -8.81 9.58
N PHE A 292 4.46 -9.68 8.89
CA PHE A 292 3.66 -9.35 7.72
C PHE A 292 2.18 -9.40 8.11
N LEU A 293 1.46 -8.34 7.85
CA LEU A 293 0.09 -8.12 8.29
C LEU A 293 -0.81 -7.85 7.09
N ASP A 294 -2.00 -8.46 7.08
CA ASP A 294 -3.04 -8.23 6.07
C ASP A 294 -4.40 -8.08 6.75
N LEU A 295 -5.17 -7.08 6.31
CA LEU A 295 -6.48 -6.77 6.90
C LEU A 295 -7.55 -7.71 6.36
N ASP A 296 -8.13 -8.50 7.25
CA ASP A 296 -9.17 -9.46 6.87
C ASP A 296 -10.44 -8.75 6.38
N GLY A 297 -10.86 -9.06 5.16
CA GLY A 297 -12.10 -8.53 4.59
C GLY A 297 -12.03 -7.09 4.07
N PHE A 298 -10.86 -6.49 3.92
CA PHE A 298 -10.69 -5.11 3.43
C PHE A 298 -11.38 -4.87 2.08
N LYS A 299 -11.30 -5.84 1.15
CA LYS A 299 -11.99 -5.75 -0.14
C LYS A 299 -13.51 -5.58 0.04
N MET A 300 -14.12 -6.31 0.96
CA MET A 300 -15.57 -6.24 1.23
C MET A 300 -15.96 -4.85 1.78
N ILE A 301 -15.09 -4.24 2.58
CA ILE A 301 -15.29 -2.86 3.09
C ILE A 301 -15.24 -1.87 1.92
N ASN A 302 -14.26 -2.00 1.01
CA ASN A 302 -14.17 -1.17 -0.19
C ASN A 302 -15.39 -1.33 -1.10
N ASP A 303 -15.80 -2.57 -1.37
CA ASP A 303 -16.93 -2.88 -2.25
C ASP A 303 -18.27 -2.41 -1.65
N GLY A 304 -18.42 -2.47 -0.31
CA GLY A 304 -19.65 -2.08 0.37
C GLY A 304 -19.75 -0.60 0.78
N MET A 305 -18.63 0.05 1.09
CA MET A 305 -18.61 1.41 1.66
C MET A 305 -17.83 2.43 0.83
N GLY A 306 -17.15 1.97 -0.23
CA GLY A 306 -16.36 2.80 -1.15
C GLY A 306 -14.92 3.02 -0.70
N HIS A 307 -14.05 3.29 -1.69
CA HIS A 307 -12.58 3.41 -1.50
C HIS A 307 -12.17 4.51 -0.51
N LEU A 308 -12.93 5.61 -0.41
CA LEU A 308 -12.63 6.68 0.55
C LEU A 308 -12.71 6.21 2.01
N ILE A 309 -13.66 5.32 2.32
CA ILE A 309 -13.76 4.70 3.65
C ILE A 309 -12.63 3.70 3.86
N GLY A 310 -12.26 2.94 2.82
CA GLY A 310 -11.09 2.08 2.86
C GLY A 310 -9.79 2.85 3.15
N ASP A 311 -9.60 4.01 2.52
CA ASP A 311 -8.44 4.88 2.78
C ASP A 311 -8.41 5.39 4.23
N GLN A 312 -9.57 5.79 4.78
CA GLN A 312 -9.69 6.18 6.19
C GLN A 312 -9.38 5.01 7.14
N LEU A 313 -9.78 3.79 6.79
CA LEU A 313 -9.43 2.59 7.55
C LEU A 313 -7.92 2.36 7.55
N LEU A 314 -7.26 2.45 6.39
CA LEU A 314 -5.81 2.28 6.27
C LEU A 314 -5.04 3.32 7.10
N LEU A 315 -5.48 4.58 7.09
CA LEU A 315 -4.92 5.64 7.95
C LEU A 315 -5.12 5.32 9.45
N GLY A 316 -6.30 4.85 9.82
CA GLY A 316 -6.61 4.44 11.19
C GLY A 316 -5.76 3.25 11.65
N VAL A 317 -5.54 2.26 10.78
CA VAL A 317 -4.68 1.10 11.04
C VAL A 317 -3.23 1.53 11.22
N ALA A 318 -2.69 2.36 10.33
CA ALA A 318 -1.34 2.90 10.42
C ALA A 318 -1.11 3.58 11.78
N HIS A 319 -2.02 4.48 12.17
CA HIS A 319 -1.94 5.17 13.45
C HIS A 319 -2.01 4.23 14.67
N ARG A 320 -2.91 3.22 14.65
CA ARG A 320 -3.01 2.25 15.76
C ARG A 320 -1.77 1.36 15.86
N LEU A 321 -1.20 0.92 14.74
CA LEU A 321 0.03 0.13 14.73
C LEU A 321 1.20 0.92 15.34
N GLU A 322 1.42 2.16 14.89
CA GLU A 322 2.48 3.01 15.46
C GLU A 322 2.27 3.25 16.96
N LYS A 323 1.04 3.57 17.38
CA LYS A 323 0.71 3.85 18.78
C LYS A 323 0.90 2.64 19.67
N CYS A 324 0.48 1.45 19.26
CA CYS A 324 0.57 0.24 20.05
C CYS A 324 2.03 -0.23 20.22
N LEU A 325 2.92 0.13 19.30
CA LEU A 325 4.34 -0.20 19.39
C LEU A 325 5.13 0.83 20.23
N ARG A 326 4.72 2.11 20.27
CA ARG A 326 5.35 3.16 21.09
C ARG A 326 4.97 3.10 22.56
N SER A 327 3.82 2.54 22.92
CA SER A 327 3.20 2.72 24.24
C SER A 327 3.66 1.74 25.34
N THR A 328 4.64 0.87 25.11
CA THR A 328 5.00 -0.16 26.09
C THR A 328 6.40 0.03 26.68
N ASP A 329 6.50 -0.10 28.02
CA ASP A 329 7.75 -0.04 28.80
C ASP A 329 8.86 -1.00 28.31
N THR A 330 8.51 -2.05 27.58
CA THR A 330 9.45 -3.01 26.99
C THR A 330 10.09 -2.46 25.71
N VAL A 331 9.35 -1.68 24.91
CA VAL A 331 9.83 -1.02 23.69
C VAL A 331 10.48 0.32 23.99
N ALA A 332 10.03 1.01 25.06
CA ALA A 332 10.66 2.26 25.55
C ALA A 332 12.08 2.05 26.11
N ARG A 333 12.47 0.80 26.45
CA ARG A 333 13.85 0.43 26.81
C ARG A 333 14.73 0.13 25.60
N LEU A 334 14.13 -0.05 24.43
CA LEU A 334 14.76 -0.44 23.17
C LEU A 334 14.78 0.77 22.20
N GLY A 335 15.26 1.94 22.57
CA GLY A 335 15.24 3.19 21.79
C GLY A 335 15.09 2.95 20.27
N GLU A 336 14.16 3.62 19.59
CA GLU A 336 13.90 3.65 18.10
C GLU A 336 13.95 2.30 17.32
N THR A 337 13.61 1.16 17.92
CA THR A 337 13.92 -0.18 17.42
C THR A 337 12.77 -0.88 16.69
N PHE A 338 11.77 -0.16 16.19
CA PHE A 338 10.75 -0.73 15.33
C PHE A 338 10.49 0.12 14.09
N THR A 339 10.03 -0.51 13.02
CA THR A 339 9.56 0.17 11.82
C THR A 339 8.22 -0.41 11.41
N VAL A 340 7.19 0.43 11.34
CA VAL A 340 5.94 0.09 10.66
C VAL A 340 6.05 0.57 9.23
N ALA A 341 5.65 -0.25 8.27
CA ALA A 341 5.64 0.12 6.86
C ALA A 341 4.35 -0.38 6.19
N ARG A 342 3.96 0.26 5.08
CA ARG A 342 2.90 -0.22 4.20
C ARG A 342 3.50 -0.59 2.86
N LEU A 343 3.23 -1.83 2.41
CA LEU A 343 3.80 -2.34 1.15
C LEU A 343 2.91 -2.04 -0.06
N GLY A 344 1.62 -1.87 0.17
CA GLY A 344 0.59 -1.57 -0.83
C GLY A 344 -0.76 -2.18 -0.43
N GLY A 345 -1.86 -1.74 -1.03
CA GLY A 345 -3.18 -2.29 -0.69
C GLY A 345 -3.49 -2.26 0.80
N ASP A 346 -3.82 -3.42 1.37
CA ASP A 346 -4.09 -3.70 2.79
C ASP A 346 -2.93 -4.38 3.53
N GLU A 347 -1.74 -4.42 2.91
CA GLU A 347 -0.54 -5.06 3.45
C GLU A 347 0.31 -4.09 4.26
N PHE A 348 0.53 -4.42 5.53
CA PHE A 348 1.45 -3.73 6.43
C PHE A 348 2.57 -4.66 6.86
N THR A 349 3.72 -4.09 7.19
CA THR A 349 4.83 -4.83 7.75
C THR A 349 5.39 -4.14 8.99
N VAL A 350 5.88 -4.92 9.92
CA VAL A 350 6.53 -4.43 11.12
C VAL A 350 7.88 -5.11 11.28
N LEU A 351 8.92 -4.31 11.44
CA LEU A 351 10.25 -4.76 11.79
C LEU A 351 10.46 -4.50 13.28
N LEU A 352 10.74 -5.54 14.03
CA LEU A 352 11.12 -5.47 15.44
C LEU A 352 12.60 -5.79 15.56
N ASP A 353 13.39 -4.81 15.94
CA ASP A 353 14.83 -4.94 16.12
C ASP A 353 15.18 -5.23 17.57
N ASP A 354 16.32 -5.92 17.83
CA ASP A 354 16.87 -6.22 19.15
C ASP A 354 15.85 -6.88 20.11
N ILE A 355 15.10 -7.88 19.60
CA ILE A 355 14.21 -8.69 20.45
C ILE A 355 15.02 -9.67 21.31
N LYS A 356 14.56 -9.92 22.55
CA LYS A 356 15.26 -10.82 23.50
C LYS A 356 15.05 -12.30 23.20
N ASP A 357 13.83 -12.62 22.82
CA ASP A 357 13.41 -13.98 22.50
C ASP A 357 12.25 -13.97 21.47
N PRO A 358 11.97 -15.11 20.81
CA PRO A 358 10.85 -15.22 19.88
C PRO A 358 9.48 -14.85 20.47
N GLY A 359 9.33 -14.90 21.79
CA GLY A 359 8.09 -14.52 22.47
C GLY A 359 7.80 -13.01 22.39
N ASP A 360 8.84 -12.16 22.25
CA ASP A 360 8.64 -10.72 22.06
C ASP A 360 7.85 -10.43 20.77
N ALA A 361 8.17 -11.11 19.70
CA ALA A 361 7.45 -10.97 18.41
C ALA A 361 5.99 -11.44 18.55
N LYS A 362 5.74 -12.56 19.24
CA LYS A 362 4.39 -13.06 19.52
C LYS A 362 3.59 -12.07 20.37
N ARG A 363 4.20 -11.53 21.43
CA ARG A 363 3.56 -10.50 22.29
C ARG A 363 3.23 -9.23 21.50
N ALA A 364 4.10 -8.83 20.56
CA ALA A 364 3.82 -7.70 19.68
C ALA A 364 2.64 -8.00 18.74
N ALA A 365 2.58 -9.19 18.15
CA ALA A 365 1.46 -9.63 17.32
C ALA A 365 0.14 -9.62 18.10
N ASP A 366 0.10 -10.19 19.29
CA ASP A 366 -1.10 -10.18 20.15
C ASP A 366 -1.60 -8.77 20.46
N ARG A 367 -0.68 -7.83 20.74
CA ARG A 367 -1.04 -6.43 20.99
C ARG A 367 -1.64 -5.77 19.75
N MET A 368 -1.01 -5.97 18.59
CA MET A 368 -1.49 -5.41 17.31
C MET A 368 -2.87 -5.96 16.97
N MET A 369 -3.10 -7.26 17.11
CA MET A 369 -4.40 -7.88 16.91
C MET A 369 -5.47 -7.28 17.82
N LYS A 370 -5.20 -7.14 19.12
CA LYS A 370 -6.12 -6.51 20.09
C LYS A 370 -6.40 -5.05 19.75
N ALA A 371 -5.38 -4.29 19.33
CA ALA A 371 -5.53 -2.89 18.97
C ALA A 371 -6.38 -2.70 17.70
N LEU A 372 -6.25 -3.61 16.73
CA LEU A 372 -6.99 -3.56 15.48
C LEU A 372 -8.39 -4.14 15.58
N ALA A 373 -8.66 -5.06 16.50
CA ALA A 373 -10.00 -5.61 16.76
C ALA A 373 -10.99 -4.58 17.32
N ALA A 374 -10.51 -3.48 17.90
CA ALA A 374 -11.38 -2.40 18.37
C ALA A 374 -12.04 -1.68 17.17
N PRO A 375 -13.33 -1.25 17.28
CA PRO A 375 -14.03 -0.63 16.16
C PRO A 375 -13.35 0.64 15.68
N PHE A 376 -13.42 0.87 14.36
CA PHE A 376 -13.02 2.12 13.72
C PHE A 376 -14.26 2.97 13.44
N ILE A 377 -14.20 4.25 13.77
CA ILE A 377 -15.29 5.19 13.45
C ILE A 377 -14.98 5.85 12.12
N LEU A 378 -15.63 5.40 11.04
CA LEU A 378 -15.39 5.83 9.67
C LEU A 378 -16.68 6.37 9.06
N GLY A 379 -16.66 7.63 8.63
CA GLY A 379 -17.87 8.26 8.10
C GLY A 379 -19.07 8.26 9.07
N GLY A 380 -18.83 8.24 10.39
CA GLY A 380 -19.86 8.18 11.42
C GLY A 380 -20.44 6.77 11.69
N LYS A 381 -19.86 5.73 11.10
CA LYS A 381 -20.25 4.32 11.33
C LYS A 381 -19.12 3.55 12.00
N GLU A 382 -19.49 2.56 12.82
CA GLU A 382 -18.52 1.62 13.38
C GLU A 382 -18.19 0.55 12.33
N VAL A 383 -16.90 0.36 12.08
CA VAL A 383 -16.37 -0.68 11.18
C VAL A 383 -15.45 -1.57 11.97
N PHE A 384 -15.68 -2.87 11.89
CA PHE A 384 -14.86 -3.90 12.51
C PHE A 384 -14.01 -4.57 11.45
N THR A 385 -12.75 -4.81 11.75
CA THR A 385 -11.84 -5.61 10.94
C THR A 385 -10.96 -6.42 11.87
N SER A 386 -10.39 -7.50 11.35
CA SER A 386 -9.32 -8.25 12.00
C SER A 386 -8.07 -8.22 11.14
N VAL A 387 -7.00 -8.80 11.65
CA VAL A 387 -5.74 -8.88 10.95
C VAL A 387 -5.17 -10.28 11.06
N SER A 388 -4.67 -10.81 9.95
CA SER A 388 -3.87 -12.02 9.90
C SER A 388 -2.39 -11.66 9.84
N ILE A 389 -1.56 -12.27 10.69
CA ILE A 389 -0.16 -11.90 10.87
C ILE A 389 0.75 -13.11 10.65
N GLY A 390 1.79 -12.94 9.83
CA GLY A 390 2.88 -13.90 9.71
C GLY A 390 4.15 -13.34 10.33
N ILE A 391 4.91 -14.15 11.05
CA ILE A 391 6.11 -13.77 11.77
C ILE A 391 7.29 -14.58 11.24
N ALA A 392 8.33 -13.91 10.73
CA ALA A 392 9.62 -14.49 10.44
C ALA A 392 10.66 -14.00 11.45
N LEU A 393 11.46 -14.93 11.96
CA LEU A 393 12.50 -14.67 12.96
C LEU A 393 13.88 -14.75 12.34
N SER A 394 14.81 -13.91 12.76
CA SER A 394 16.21 -13.90 12.31
C SER A 394 17.04 -15.11 12.77
N THR A 395 16.43 -16.06 13.45
CA THR A 395 17.07 -17.33 13.84
C THR A 395 17.41 -18.22 12.66
N SER A 396 16.76 -18.01 11.51
CA SER A 396 17.08 -18.67 10.25
C SER A 396 18.20 -17.92 9.52
N ALA A 397 19.04 -18.63 8.79
CA ALA A 397 20.14 -18.03 8.04
C ALA A 397 19.63 -17.40 6.75
N TYR A 398 19.08 -16.18 6.85
CA TYR A 398 18.67 -15.40 5.68
C TYR A 398 19.88 -14.73 5.02
N GLU A 399 19.95 -14.80 3.70
CA GLU A 399 20.97 -14.11 2.91
C GLU A 399 20.47 -12.76 2.36
N GLN A 400 19.19 -12.73 1.98
CA GLN A 400 18.54 -11.58 1.39
C GLN A 400 17.31 -11.15 2.21
N PRO A 401 17.01 -9.85 2.32
CA PRO A 401 15.84 -9.37 3.06
C PRO A 401 14.51 -9.83 2.48
N GLU A 402 14.47 -10.05 1.15
CA GLU A 402 13.26 -10.52 0.45
C GLU A 402 12.88 -11.95 0.86
N GLU A 403 13.85 -12.78 1.24
CA GLU A 403 13.59 -14.14 1.74
C GLU A 403 12.79 -14.09 3.04
N MET A 404 13.17 -13.19 3.95
CA MET A 404 12.51 -13.04 5.23
C MET A 404 11.09 -12.46 5.08
N LEU A 405 10.90 -11.50 4.16
CA LEU A 405 9.56 -10.99 3.84
C LEU A 405 8.67 -12.11 3.28
N ARG A 406 9.18 -12.90 2.33
CA ARG A 406 8.44 -14.01 1.73
C ARG A 406 8.04 -15.06 2.77
N ASP A 407 8.91 -15.34 3.73
CA ASP A 407 8.61 -16.30 4.79
C ASP A 407 7.58 -15.77 5.78
N ALA A 408 7.64 -14.47 6.11
CA ALA A 408 6.61 -13.82 6.90
C ALA A 408 5.25 -13.81 6.16
N ASP A 409 5.23 -13.53 4.85
CA ASP A 409 4.02 -13.60 4.01
C ASP A 409 3.45 -15.03 3.97
N THR A 410 4.32 -16.05 3.80
CA THR A 410 3.93 -17.47 3.85
C THR A 410 3.23 -17.82 5.17
N ALA A 411 3.75 -17.35 6.29
CA ALA A 411 3.15 -17.55 7.60
C ALA A 411 1.82 -16.80 7.75
N MET A 412 1.71 -15.59 7.22
CA MET A 412 0.47 -14.82 7.20
C MET A 412 -0.62 -15.51 6.37
N TYR A 413 -0.25 -16.05 5.20
CA TYR A 413 -1.18 -16.83 4.39
C TYR A 413 -1.70 -18.07 5.15
N ARG A 414 -0.83 -18.76 5.91
CA ARG A 414 -1.24 -19.86 6.78
C ARG A 414 -2.20 -19.39 7.88
N ALA A 415 -1.97 -18.23 8.49
CA ALA A 415 -2.88 -17.64 9.46
C ALA A 415 -4.28 -17.41 8.86
N LYS A 416 -4.35 -16.92 7.62
CA LYS A 416 -5.62 -16.78 6.88
C LYS A 416 -6.32 -18.12 6.65
N ALA A 417 -5.56 -19.13 6.23
CA ALA A 417 -6.09 -20.48 5.95
C ALA A 417 -6.62 -21.19 7.20
N LEU A 418 -6.07 -20.91 8.38
CA LEU A 418 -6.48 -21.47 9.66
C LEU A 418 -7.67 -20.73 10.31
N GLY A 419 -8.32 -19.80 9.59
CA GLY A 419 -9.54 -19.13 10.06
C GLY A 419 -9.35 -17.64 10.35
N LYS A 420 -8.29 -17.00 9.86
CA LYS A 420 -8.01 -15.56 10.00
C LYS A 420 -7.88 -15.09 11.45
N ALA A 421 -7.76 -13.78 11.69
CA ALA A 421 -7.72 -13.16 13.02
C ALA A 421 -6.74 -13.85 13.99
N ARG A 422 -5.56 -14.23 13.49
CA ARG A 422 -4.49 -14.89 14.25
C ARG A 422 -3.10 -14.58 13.70
N TYR A 423 -2.09 -14.98 14.43
CA TYR A 423 -0.73 -15.00 13.92
C TYR A 423 -0.17 -16.41 13.80
N GLU A 424 0.74 -16.61 12.86
CA GLU A 424 1.55 -17.82 12.71
C GLU A 424 3.03 -17.43 12.63
N VAL A 425 3.89 -18.27 13.20
CA VAL A 425 5.35 -18.10 13.12
C VAL A 425 5.87 -19.03 12.04
N PHE A 426 6.63 -18.49 11.10
CA PHE A 426 7.19 -19.25 10.00
C PHE A 426 8.06 -20.42 10.50
N ASP A 427 7.81 -21.58 9.96
CA ASP A 427 8.69 -22.75 9.98
C ASP A 427 8.93 -23.27 8.54
N ALA A 428 9.97 -24.06 8.34
CA ALA A 428 10.35 -24.54 7.01
C ALA A 428 9.27 -25.41 6.35
N ASP A 429 8.46 -26.13 7.12
CA ASP A 429 7.40 -27.02 6.62
C ASP A 429 6.21 -26.21 6.06
N MET A 430 6.02 -24.97 6.52
CA MET A 430 4.99 -24.08 6.00
C MET A 430 5.16 -23.79 4.51
N ARG A 431 6.39 -23.59 4.05
CA ARG A 431 6.65 -23.32 2.62
C ARG A 431 6.21 -24.50 1.77
N ALA A 432 6.54 -25.72 2.19
CA ALA A 432 6.10 -26.94 1.50
C ALA A 432 4.57 -27.07 1.49
N SER A 433 3.91 -26.76 2.61
CA SER A 433 2.45 -26.77 2.71
C SER A 433 1.76 -25.77 1.80
N VAL A 434 2.27 -24.53 1.72
CA VAL A 434 1.69 -23.48 0.83
C VAL A 434 1.88 -23.89 -0.63
N MET A 435 3.05 -24.37 -1.02
CA MET A 435 3.30 -24.85 -2.38
C MET A 435 2.42 -26.05 -2.74
N ALA A 436 2.24 -27.00 -1.81
CA ALA A 436 1.34 -28.13 -2.01
C ALA A 436 -0.12 -27.71 -2.18
N ARG A 437 -0.55 -26.65 -1.47
CA ARG A 437 -1.91 -26.10 -1.59
C ARG A 437 -2.13 -25.38 -2.93
N LEU A 438 -1.17 -24.55 -3.39
CA LEU A 438 -1.23 -23.92 -4.71
C LEU A 438 -1.27 -24.93 -5.85
N GLN A 439 -0.48 -26.01 -5.71
CA GLN A 439 -0.50 -27.11 -6.66
C GLN A 439 -1.89 -27.80 -6.66
N LEU A 440 -2.43 -28.07 -5.47
CA LEU A 440 -3.74 -28.69 -5.30
C LEU A 440 -4.86 -27.84 -5.93
N GLU A 441 -4.81 -26.52 -5.78
CA GLU A 441 -5.73 -25.57 -6.42
C GLU A 441 -5.65 -25.67 -7.96
N THR A 442 -4.44 -25.65 -8.49
CA THR A 442 -4.20 -25.78 -9.93
C THR A 442 -4.72 -27.11 -10.49
N ASP A 443 -4.49 -28.20 -9.76
CA ASP A 443 -4.90 -29.53 -10.17
C ASP A 443 -6.44 -29.70 -10.05
N LEU A 444 -7.07 -29.09 -9.02
CA LEU A 444 -8.51 -29.12 -8.81
C LEU A 444 -9.30 -28.45 -9.95
N HIS A 445 -8.79 -27.35 -10.50
CA HIS A 445 -9.37 -26.71 -11.68
C HIS A 445 -9.48 -27.65 -12.89
N ARG A 446 -8.57 -28.62 -13.00
CA ARG A 446 -8.53 -29.59 -14.11
C ARG A 446 -9.22 -30.90 -13.79
N ALA A 447 -9.56 -31.13 -12.51
CA ALA A 447 -10.10 -32.41 -12.04
C ALA A 447 -11.45 -32.76 -12.68
N LEU A 448 -12.30 -31.77 -12.94
CA LEU A 448 -13.58 -31.93 -13.65
C LEU A 448 -13.37 -32.34 -15.11
N GLU A 449 -12.51 -31.64 -15.85
CA GLU A 449 -12.20 -31.91 -17.25
C GLU A 449 -11.56 -33.27 -17.46
N ARG A 450 -10.73 -33.72 -16.48
CA ARG A 450 -10.00 -34.98 -16.54
C ARG A 450 -10.79 -36.17 -15.96
N GLU A 451 -12.01 -35.95 -15.56
CA GLU A 451 -12.85 -36.98 -14.96
C GLU A 451 -12.19 -37.67 -13.75
N GLU A 452 -11.50 -36.88 -12.89
CA GLU A 452 -10.78 -37.38 -11.71
C GLU A 452 -11.69 -37.49 -10.48
N LEU A 453 -12.91 -36.96 -10.54
CA LEU A 453 -13.86 -37.00 -9.43
C LEU A 453 -14.61 -38.34 -9.36
N ARG A 454 -14.91 -38.81 -8.16
CA ARG A 454 -15.65 -40.02 -7.89
C ARG A 454 -16.61 -39.79 -6.73
N ASN A 455 -17.80 -40.39 -6.81
CA ASN A 455 -18.70 -40.49 -5.67
C ASN A 455 -18.53 -41.83 -4.98
N PHE A 456 -18.39 -41.77 -3.67
CA PHE A 456 -18.48 -42.91 -2.78
C PHE A 456 -19.80 -42.82 -2.02
N TYR A 457 -20.37 -43.95 -1.65
CA TYR A 457 -21.68 -44.02 -1.06
C TYR A 457 -21.60 -44.74 0.28
N GLN A 458 -22.12 -44.08 1.32
CA GLN A 458 -22.16 -44.67 2.66
C GLN A 458 -23.62 -45.02 3.02
N PRO A 459 -23.91 -46.25 3.48
CA PRO A 459 -25.27 -46.63 3.81
C PRO A 459 -25.79 -45.92 5.05
N ILE A 460 -27.05 -45.46 4.98
CA ILE A 460 -27.86 -44.98 6.11
C ILE A 460 -28.81 -46.16 6.45
N VAL A 461 -28.72 -46.64 7.67
CA VAL A 461 -29.40 -47.87 8.11
C VAL A 461 -30.50 -47.53 9.10
N THR A 462 -31.68 -48.16 8.94
CA THR A 462 -32.75 -48.11 9.91
C THR A 462 -32.34 -48.94 11.13
N LEU A 463 -32.14 -48.32 12.27
CA LEU A 463 -31.60 -48.98 13.44
C LEU A 463 -32.54 -50.08 13.97
N ALA A 464 -33.86 -49.98 13.81
CA ALA A 464 -34.82 -50.96 14.27
C ALA A 464 -34.77 -52.27 13.46
N SER A 465 -34.78 -52.17 12.10
CA SER A 465 -34.81 -53.35 11.20
C SER A 465 -33.44 -53.80 10.73
N GLY A 466 -32.42 -52.94 10.74
CA GLY A 466 -31.13 -53.18 10.16
C GLY A 466 -31.12 -53.05 8.63
N GLU A 467 -32.17 -52.56 8.01
CA GLU A 467 -32.29 -52.40 6.56
C GLU A 467 -31.67 -51.06 6.08
N ILE A 468 -31.18 -51.03 4.84
CA ILE A 468 -30.67 -49.82 4.21
C ILE A 468 -31.87 -48.93 3.84
N ALA A 469 -31.90 -47.71 4.39
CA ALA A 469 -32.91 -46.70 4.07
C ALA A 469 -32.46 -45.82 2.88
N GLY A 470 -31.15 -45.68 2.66
CA GLY A 470 -30.57 -44.87 1.60
C GLY A 470 -29.04 -44.78 1.74
N PHE A 471 -28.47 -43.86 1.00
CA PHE A 471 -27.03 -43.64 1.01
C PHE A 471 -26.72 -42.13 1.07
N GLU A 472 -25.59 -41.81 1.63
CA GLU A 472 -24.98 -40.47 1.48
C GLU A 472 -23.92 -40.51 0.38
N ALA A 473 -24.00 -39.58 -0.58
CA ALA A 473 -23.01 -39.43 -1.65
C ALA A 473 -21.85 -38.52 -1.16
N LEU A 474 -20.71 -39.13 -1.03
CA LEU A 474 -19.51 -38.51 -0.49
C LEU A 474 -18.47 -38.32 -1.62
N LEU A 475 -18.22 -37.07 -2.00
CA LEU A 475 -17.26 -36.74 -3.05
C LEU A 475 -15.86 -37.17 -2.67
N ARG A 476 -15.12 -37.72 -3.65
CA ARG A 476 -13.70 -38.11 -3.56
C ARG A 476 -12.99 -37.59 -4.82
N TRP A 477 -11.72 -37.37 -4.69
CA TRP A 477 -10.88 -36.98 -5.82
C TRP A 477 -9.77 -38.01 -6.05
N GLN A 478 -9.81 -38.70 -7.19
CA GLN A 478 -8.77 -39.62 -7.62
C GLN A 478 -7.63 -38.82 -8.24
N HIS A 479 -6.74 -38.30 -7.37
CA HIS A 479 -5.63 -37.46 -7.81
C HIS A 479 -4.54 -38.31 -8.50
N PRO A 480 -3.98 -37.86 -9.65
CA PRO A 480 -3.02 -38.66 -10.44
C PRO A 480 -1.78 -39.11 -9.66
N THR A 481 -1.27 -38.27 -8.76
CA THR A 481 -0.02 -38.53 -8.02
C THR A 481 -0.21 -38.74 -6.52
N ARG A 482 -1.34 -38.29 -5.93
CA ARG A 482 -1.62 -38.36 -4.48
C ARG A 482 -2.60 -39.48 -4.10
N GLY A 483 -3.14 -40.17 -5.09
CA GLY A 483 -4.15 -41.23 -4.86
C GLY A 483 -5.54 -40.67 -4.55
N LEU A 484 -6.32 -41.40 -3.76
CA LEU A 484 -7.69 -41.04 -3.43
C LEU A 484 -7.72 -40.00 -2.29
N LEU A 485 -8.06 -38.73 -2.60
CA LEU A 485 -8.17 -37.65 -1.64
C LEU A 485 -9.59 -37.56 -1.06
N GLY A 486 -9.65 -37.30 0.25
CA GLY A 486 -10.89 -37.04 0.97
C GLY A 486 -11.35 -35.57 0.87
N PRO A 487 -12.63 -35.27 1.15
CA PRO A 487 -13.20 -33.93 1.05
C PRO A 487 -12.47 -32.89 1.94
N ILE A 488 -11.98 -33.29 3.09
CA ILE A 488 -11.25 -32.40 4.03
C ILE A 488 -10.02 -31.76 3.36
N GLU A 489 -9.39 -32.43 2.39
CA GLU A 489 -8.21 -31.93 1.74
C GLU A 489 -8.49 -30.90 0.65
N PHE A 490 -9.59 -31.01 -0.11
CA PHE A 490 -9.82 -30.19 -1.29
C PHE A 490 -11.11 -29.34 -1.24
N ILE A 491 -12.10 -29.65 -0.41
CA ILE A 491 -13.33 -28.84 -0.30
C ILE A 491 -13.03 -27.41 0.18
N PRO A 492 -12.16 -27.17 1.19
CA PRO A 492 -11.81 -25.81 1.59
C PRO A 492 -11.19 -24.99 0.43
N VAL A 493 -10.33 -25.62 -0.39
CA VAL A 493 -9.76 -24.98 -1.59
C VAL A 493 -10.84 -24.69 -2.62
N ALA A 494 -11.76 -25.63 -2.86
CA ALA A 494 -12.89 -25.44 -3.77
C ALA A 494 -13.82 -24.30 -3.32
N GLU A 495 -14.03 -24.16 -2.03
CA GLU A 495 -14.84 -23.07 -1.48
C GLU A 495 -14.17 -21.71 -1.65
N GLU A 496 -12.90 -21.58 -1.35
CA GLU A 496 -12.16 -20.33 -1.52
C GLU A 496 -12.12 -19.88 -2.99
N THR A 497 -11.81 -20.79 -3.90
CA THR A 497 -11.71 -20.52 -5.35
C THR A 497 -13.06 -20.35 -6.03
N GLY A 498 -14.15 -20.82 -5.41
CA GLY A 498 -15.49 -20.84 -5.98
C GLY A 498 -15.81 -22.08 -6.82
N LEU A 499 -14.84 -22.98 -7.03
CA LEU A 499 -15.01 -24.25 -7.74
C LEU A 499 -16.03 -25.18 -7.07
N ILE A 500 -16.32 -24.96 -5.80
CA ILE A 500 -17.32 -25.74 -5.06
C ILE A 500 -18.68 -25.75 -5.75
N ARG A 501 -19.03 -24.74 -6.54
CA ARG A 501 -20.29 -24.70 -7.29
C ARG A 501 -20.32 -25.76 -8.38
N GLU A 502 -19.26 -25.85 -9.17
CA GLU A 502 -19.15 -26.83 -10.27
C GLU A 502 -19.02 -28.26 -9.73
N LEU A 503 -18.16 -28.44 -8.71
CA LEU A 503 -17.97 -29.72 -8.02
C LEU A 503 -19.27 -30.22 -7.39
N GLY A 504 -20.00 -29.34 -6.73
CA GLY A 504 -21.26 -29.69 -6.09
C GLY A 504 -22.37 -30.07 -7.09
N TRP A 505 -22.44 -29.35 -8.25
CA TRP A 505 -23.35 -29.73 -9.34
C TRP A 505 -22.97 -31.07 -9.95
N TRP A 506 -21.69 -31.34 -10.17
CA TRP A 506 -21.20 -32.61 -10.64
C TRP A 506 -21.58 -33.74 -9.66
N ASN A 507 -21.34 -33.55 -8.36
CA ASN A 507 -21.69 -34.48 -7.29
C ASN A 507 -23.19 -34.78 -7.29
N LEU A 508 -24.03 -33.73 -7.27
CA LEU A 508 -25.48 -33.85 -7.25
C LEU A 508 -26.01 -34.64 -8.47
N ARG A 509 -25.54 -34.28 -9.68
CA ARG A 509 -25.96 -34.98 -10.91
C ARG A 509 -25.55 -36.45 -10.88
N LYS A 510 -24.32 -36.78 -10.51
CA LYS A 510 -23.83 -38.14 -10.43
C LYS A 510 -24.54 -38.96 -9.35
N ALA A 511 -24.81 -38.36 -8.21
CA ALA A 511 -25.58 -39.02 -7.14
C ALA A 511 -27.02 -39.34 -7.57
N CYS A 512 -27.70 -38.40 -8.23
CA CYS A 512 -29.06 -38.60 -8.77
C CYS A 512 -29.09 -39.65 -9.90
N GLN A 513 -28.10 -39.69 -10.77
CA GLN A 513 -27.96 -40.72 -11.80
C GLN A 513 -27.84 -42.12 -11.14
N GLN A 514 -26.92 -42.24 -10.20
CA GLN A 514 -26.64 -43.53 -9.57
C GLN A 514 -27.82 -44.08 -8.76
N ILE A 515 -28.53 -43.24 -8.02
CA ILE A 515 -29.72 -43.71 -7.28
C ILE A 515 -30.84 -44.09 -8.24
N SER A 516 -31.02 -43.38 -9.36
CA SER A 516 -32.01 -43.76 -10.39
C SER A 516 -31.70 -45.15 -10.97
N GLU A 517 -30.43 -45.48 -11.25
CA GLU A 517 -30.00 -46.78 -11.71
C GLU A 517 -30.30 -47.89 -10.68
N TRP A 518 -29.94 -47.68 -9.39
CA TRP A 518 -30.20 -48.68 -8.34
C TRP A 518 -31.72 -48.91 -8.13
N ARG A 519 -32.52 -47.85 -8.15
CA ARG A 519 -34.00 -47.96 -8.01
C ARG A 519 -34.66 -48.67 -9.21
N ALA A 520 -34.12 -48.52 -10.41
CA ALA A 520 -34.59 -49.19 -11.61
C ALA A 520 -34.19 -50.68 -11.65
N GLY A 521 -33.04 -51.04 -11.05
CA GLY A 521 -32.49 -52.40 -11.08
C GLY A 521 -33.29 -53.43 -10.28
N SER A 522 -34.08 -53.01 -9.26
CA SER A 522 -34.90 -53.90 -8.44
C SER A 522 -36.09 -53.20 -7.83
N LEU A 523 -37.25 -53.89 -7.78
CA LEU A 523 -38.45 -53.37 -7.09
C LEU A 523 -38.20 -53.18 -5.59
N ALA A 524 -37.35 -54.02 -4.99
CA ALA A 524 -36.96 -53.93 -3.58
C ALA A 524 -36.20 -52.64 -3.27
N HIS A 525 -35.51 -52.05 -4.24
CA HIS A 525 -34.70 -50.85 -4.06
C HIS A 525 -35.45 -49.53 -4.30
N ARG A 526 -36.73 -49.57 -4.67
CA ARG A 526 -37.54 -48.38 -4.95
C ARG A 526 -37.71 -47.42 -3.78
N HIS A 527 -37.52 -47.87 -2.55
CA HIS A 527 -37.61 -47.07 -1.33
C HIS A 527 -36.31 -46.30 -1.04
N LEU A 528 -35.19 -46.66 -1.66
CA LEU A 528 -33.89 -46.07 -1.39
C LEU A 528 -33.85 -44.57 -1.73
N SER A 529 -33.19 -43.80 -0.91
CA SER A 529 -32.95 -42.38 -1.11
C SER A 529 -31.46 -42.08 -1.16
N ILE A 530 -31.08 -40.94 -1.76
CA ILE A 530 -29.72 -40.44 -1.81
C ILE A 530 -29.63 -39.09 -1.11
N SER A 531 -28.71 -38.96 -0.18
CA SER A 531 -28.36 -37.71 0.49
C SER A 531 -27.18 -37.08 -0.21
N VAL A 532 -27.26 -35.76 -0.45
CA VAL A 532 -26.19 -34.99 -1.09
C VAL A 532 -25.95 -33.70 -0.32
N ASN A 533 -24.71 -33.46 0.04
CA ASN A 533 -24.26 -32.24 0.72
C ASN A 533 -24.33 -31.02 -0.22
N LEU A 534 -24.91 -29.92 0.26
CA LEU A 534 -25.06 -28.65 -0.44
C LEU A 534 -24.25 -27.58 0.25
N SER A 535 -23.25 -27.04 -0.43
CA SER A 535 -22.40 -25.98 0.13
C SER A 535 -23.16 -24.66 0.28
N ALA A 536 -22.72 -23.79 1.21
CA ALA A 536 -23.30 -22.45 1.40
C ALA A 536 -23.29 -21.62 0.09
N LYS A 537 -22.23 -21.71 -0.71
CA LYS A 537 -22.15 -21.00 -1.99
C LYS A 537 -23.10 -21.50 -3.06
N GLN A 538 -23.49 -22.77 -3.02
CA GLN A 538 -24.53 -23.33 -3.89
C GLN A 538 -25.93 -22.95 -3.39
N PHE A 539 -26.15 -23.02 -2.09
CA PHE A 539 -27.44 -22.69 -1.47
C PHE A 539 -27.91 -21.27 -1.79
N LEU A 540 -26.96 -20.32 -1.92
CA LEU A 540 -27.24 -18.94 -2.28
C LEU A 540 -27.42 -18.69 -3.78
N GLN A 541 -27.39 -19.68 -4.65
CA GLN A 541 -27.58 -19.51 -6.10
C GLN A 541 -29.02 -19.27 -6.48
N PRO A 542 -29.35 -18.17 -7.21
CA PRO A 542 -30.75 -17.86 -7.58
C PRO A 542 -31.46 -18.92 -8.43
N LYS A 543 -30.69 -19.69 -9.21
CA LYS A 543 -31.20 -20.71 -10.12
C LYS A 543 -31.22 -22.12 -9.53
N LEU A 544 -30.80 -22.31 -8.29
CA LEU A 544 -30.66 -23.62 -7.67
C LEU A 544 -31.91 -24.46 -7.80
N VAL A 545 -33.09 -23.93 -7.47
CA VAL A 545 -34.37 -24.64 -7.48
C VAL A 545 -34.77 -25.07 -8.89
N GLU A 546 -34.57 -24.19 -9.88
CA GLU A 546 -34.87 -24.49 -11.28
C GLU A 546 -33.96 -25.59 -11.82
N ASP A 547 -32.67 -25.49 -11.55
CA ASP A 547 -31.68 -26.47 -12.00
C ASP A 547 -31.92 -27.85 -11.39
N ILE A 548 -32.26 -27.92 -10.11
CA ILE A 548 -32.63 -29.19 -9.46
C ILE A 548 -33.93 -29.77 -10.06
N ARG A 549 -34.96 -28.95 -10.32
CA ARG A 549 -36.19 -29.37 -10.98
C ARG A 549 -35.89 -30.01 -12.33
N ASN A 550 -35.07 -29.34 -13.14
CA ASN A 550 -34.69 -29.81 -14.46
C ASN A 550 -33.93 -31.14 -14.37
N LEU A 551 -33.02 -31.29 -13.42
CA LEU A 551 -32.26 -32.52 -13.17
C LEU A 551 -33.17 -33.69 -12.80
N LEU A 552 -34.11 -33.51 -11.87
CA LEU A 552 -35.04 -34.54 -11.47
C LEU A 552 -35.93 -34.98 -12.63
N HIS A 553 -36.38 -34.03 -13.47
CA HIS A 553 -37.18 -34.33 -14.66
C HIS A 553 -36.36 -35.08 -15.73
N GLU A 554 -35.11 -34.62 -15.99
CA GLU A 554 -34.20 -35.29 -16.93
C GLU A 554 -33.97 -36.76 -16.58
N LEU A 555 -33.78 -37.04 -15.29
CA LEU A 555 -33.49 -38.39 -14.79
C LEU A 555 -34.73 -39.19 -14.46
N ALA A 556 -35.93 -38.65 -14.65
CA ALA A 556 -37.21 -39.23 -14.18
C ALA A 556 -37.15 -39.74 -12.73
N LEU A 557 -36.42 -39.03 -11.87
CA LEU A 557 -36.19 -39.38 -10.48
C LEU A 557 -37.33 -38.80 -9.60
N PRO A 558 -38.04 -39.58 -8.81
CA PRO A 558 -39.01 -39.07 -7.83
C PRO A 558 -38.30 -38.14 -6.83
N ALA A 559 -38.87 -36.98 -6.56
CA ALA A 559 -38.21 -35.95 -5.73
C ALA A 559 -37.93 -36.44 -4.30
N GLU A 560 -38.77 -37.29 -3.75
CA GLU A 560 -38.58 -37.91 -2.42
C GLU A 560 -37.35 -38.86 -2.36
N ALA A 561 -36.79 -39.25 -3.49
CA ALA A 561 -35.58 -40.07 -3.54
C ALA A 561 -34.32 -39.21 -3.31
N LEU A 562 -34.42 -37.89 -3.46
CA LEU A 562 -33.32 -36.95 -3.17
C LEU A 562 -33.54 -36.31 -1.80
N LYS A 563 -32.46 -36.29 -1.01
CA LYS A 563 -32.34 -35.54 0.24
C LYS A 563 -31.17 -34.60 0.11
N LEU A 564 -31.37 -33.32 0.37
CA LEU A 564 -30.32 -32.35 0.42
C LEU A 564 -29.90 -32.07 1.86
N GLU A 565 -28.61 -32.11 2.12
CA GLU A 565 -28.01 -31.90 3.43
C GLU A 565 -27.33 -30.53 3.45
N ILE A 566 -27.64 -29.70 4.46
CA ILE A 566 -27.20 -28.33 4.59
C ILE A 566 -26.67 -28.14 6.00
N THR A 567 -25.48 -27.62 6.17
CA THR A 567 -24.91 -27.41 7.50
C THR A 567 -25.69 -26.37 8.30
N GLU A 568 -25.73 -26.54 9.60
CA GLU A 568 -26.36 -25.60 10.55
C GLU A 568 -25.87 -24.15 10.32
N SER A 569 -24.56 -23.95 10.18
CA SER A 569 -23.94 -22.64 9.97
C SER A 569 -24.44 -21.94 8.71
N THR A 570 -24.77 -22.70 7.66
CA THR A 570 -25.27 -22.14 6.39
C THR A 570 -26.65 -21.53 6.56
N VAL A 571 -27.56 -22.22 7.23
CA VAL A 571 -28.95 -21.73 7.42
C VAL A 571 -29.03 -20.62 8.48
N MET A 572 -28.09 -20.60 9.41
CA MET A 572 -28.04 -19.58 10.48
C MET A 572 -27.34 -18.28 10.05
N ALA A 573 -26.65 -18.24 8.93
CA ALA A 573 -26.01 -17.03 8.40
C ALA A 573 -27.05 -15.95 8.03
N ASP A 574 -28.15 -16.33 7.39
CA ASP A 574 -29.33 -15.49 7.12
C ASP A 574 -30.60 -16.38 7.22
N PRO A 575 -31.19 -16.51 8.41
CA PRO A 575 -32.33 -17.38 8.62
C PRO A 575 -33.56 -17.03 7.79
N SER A 576 -33.75 -15.74 7.46
CA SER A 576 -34.93 -15.30 6.69
C SER A 576 -34.83 -15.74 5.23
N ALA A 577 -33.71 -15.45 4.58
CA ALA A 577 -33.45 -15.90 3.22
C ALA A 577 -33.39 -17.44 3.15
N ALA A 578 -32.83 -18.08 4.18
CA ALA A 578 -32.79 -19.56 4.25
C ALA A 578 -34.18 -20.18 4.28
N ILE A 579 -35.12 -19.64 5.06
CA ILE A 579 -36.52 -20.16 5.11
C ILE A 579 -37.13 -20.11 3.70
N GLU A 580 -37.01 -19.01 2.98
CA GLU A 580 -37.59 -18.86 1.65
C GLU A 580 -37.01 -19.86 0.65
N MET A 581 -35.69 -20.04 0.64
CA MET A 581 -35.02 -21.00 -0.23
C MET A 581 -35.41 -22.44 0.10
N LEU A 582 -35.40 -22.81 1.39
CA LEU A 582 -35.81 -24.15 1.85
C LEU A 582 -37.26 -24.47 1.49
N GLN A 583 -38.18 -23.49 1.58
CA GLN A 583 -39.57 -23.65 1.18
C GLN A 583 -39.70 -23.89 -0.34
N GLN A 584 -38.92 -23.17 -1.15
CA GLN A 584 -38.90 -23.38 -2.60
C GLN A 584 -38.39 -24.79 -2.95
N ILE A 585 -37.28 -25.25 -2.34
CA ILE A 585 -36.77 -26.62 -2.54
C ILE A 585 -37.81 -27.66 -2.06
N LYS A 586 -38.44 -27.43 -0.91
CA LYS A 586 -39.44 -28.31 -0.37
C LYS A 586 -40.69 -28.44 -1.27
N SER A 587 -41.06 -27.35 -1.97
CA SER A 587 -42.17 -27.36 -2.92
C SER A 587 -41.97 -28.31 -4.11
N LEU A 588 -40.72 -28.73 -4.40
CA LEU A 588 -40.40 -29.74 -5.38
C LEU A 588 -40.65 -31.16 -4.88
N GLY A 589 -40.91 -31.37 -3.58
CA GLY A 589 -41.07 -32.69 -2.94
C GLY A 589 -39.75 -33.29 -2.44
N ILE A 590 -38.67 -32.55 -2.47
CA ILE A 590 -37.34 -32.97 -2.00
C ILE A 590 -37.30 -33.01 -0.48
N ARG A 591 -36.58 -33.97 0.08
CA ARG A 591 -36.33 -34.04 1.52
C ARG A 591 -35.14 -33.15 1.92
N LEU A 592 -35.23 -32.53 3.08
CA LEU A 592 -34.21 -31.61 3.61
C LEU A 592 -33.67 -32.13 4.93
N ALA A 593 -32.34 -32.12 5.06
CA ALA A 593 -31.66 -32.45 6.29
C ALA A 593 -30.77 -31.31 6.75
N ILE A 594 -30.73 -31.08 8.05
CA ILE A 594 -29.67 -30.23 8.64
C ILE A 594 -28.53 -31.12 9.09
N ASP A 595 -27.32 -30.73 8.73
CA ASP A 595 -26.09 -31.47 9.00
C ASP A 595 -25.24 -30.80 10.06
N ASP A 596 -24.30 -31.54 10.69
CA ASP A 596 -23.40 -31.11 11.76
C ASP A 596 -24.13 -30.46 12.96
N PHE A 597 -25.37 -30.93 13.28
CA PHE A 597 -26.18 -30.29 14.30
C PHE A 597 -25.57 -30.39 15.70
N GLY A 598 -25.49 -29.22 16.37
CA GLY A 598 -24.97 -29.09 17.73
C GLY A 598 -23.53 -28.56 17.79
N THR A 599 -22.83 -28.41 16.67
CA THR A 599 -21.47 -27.87 16.62
C THR A 599 -21.47 -26.35 16.52
N GLY A 600 -22.64 -25.72 16.24
CA GLY A 600 -22.80 -24.26 16.07
C GLY A 600 -23.69 -23.62 17.14
N TYR A 601 -24.00 -22.35 16.96
CA TYR A 601 -24.93 -21.58 17.81
C TYR A 601 -26.38 -21.79 17.34
N SER A 602 -27.01 -22.89 17.74
CA SER A 602 -28.41 -23.17 17.42
C SER A 602 -29.35 -22.22 18.12
N SER A 603 -30.06 -21.38 17.37
CA SER A 603 -31.27 -20.77 17.90
C SER A 603 -32.46 -21.69 17.66
N LEU A 604 -32.87 -22.42 18.69
CA LEU A 604 -34.04 -23.32 18.67
C LEU A 604 -35.29 -22.62 18.12
N SER A 605 -35.37 -21.29 18.23
CA SER A 605 -36.49 -20.49 17.73
C SER A 605 -36.61 -20.50 16.19
N TYR A 606 -35.50 -20.72 15.48
CA TYR A 606 -35.51 -20.83 14.01
C TYR A 606 -35.65 -22.27 13.54
N LEU A 607 -35.12 -23.25 14.27
CA LEU A 607 -35.17 -24.66 13.87
C LEU A 607 -36.60 -25.12 13.58
N HIS A 608 -37.54 -24.74 14.43
CA HIS A 608 -38.97 -25.08 14.27
C HIS A 608 -39.60 -24.42 13.03
N ARG A 609 -39.02 -23.36 12.46
CA ARG A 609 -39.54 -22.62 11.29
C ARG A 609 -38.99 -23.15 9.97
N PHE A 610 -37.89 -23.90 10.00
CA PHE A 610 -37.32 -24.51 8.81
C PHE A 610 -38.14 -25.74 8.38
N PRO A 611 -38.46 -25.89 7.08
CA PRO A 611 -39.25 -27.02 6.57
C PRO A 611 -38.42 -28.30 6.42
N LEU A 612 -37.77 -28.73 7.50
CA LEU A 612 -36.86 -29.86 7.53
C LEU A 612 -37.62 -31.21 7.71
N ASP A 613 -36.97 -32.28 7.24
CA ASP A 613 -37.43 -33.67 7.46
C ASP A 613 -36.51 -34.46 8.38
N THR A 614 -35.21 -34.12 8.37
CA THR A 614 -34.18 -34.92 9.03
C THR A 614 -33.18 -34.01 9.77
N LEU A 615 -32.71 -34.51 10.91
CA LEU A 615 -31.62 -33.91 11.66
C LEU A 615 -30.49 -34.93 11.76
N LYS A 616 -29.23 -34.54 11.40
CA LYS A 616 -28.07 -35.40 11.54
C LYS A 616 -27.26 -34.94 12.77
N ILE A 617 -27.02 -35.89 13.67
CA ILE A 617 -26.22 -35.65 14.88
C ILE A 617 -24.77 -35.90 14.52
N ASP A 618 -23.91 -34.85 14.70
CA ASP A 618 -22.50 -34.93 14.37
C ASP A 618 -21.76 -36.05 15.10
N ARG A 619 -20.79 -36.63 14.42
CA ARG A 619 -19.91 -37.68 14.91
C ARG A 619 -19.29 -37.38 16.28
N SER A 620 -18.93 -36.11 16.57
CA SER A 620 -18.28 -35.73 17.83
C SER A 620 -19.11 -36.11 19.05
N PHE A 621 -20.45 -36.05 18.97
CA PHE A 621 -21.34 -36.41 20.04
C PHE A 621 -21.55 -37.94 20.14
N ILE A 622 -21.52 -38.64 19.00
CA ILE A 622 -21.66 -40.08 18.97
C ILE A 622 -20.37 -40.79 19.43
N SER A 623 -19.21 -40.29 19.06
CA SER A 623 -17.91 -40.83 19.50
C SER A 623 -17.71 -40.72 21.01
N GLY A 624 -18.28 -39.69 21.66
CA GLY A 624 -18.26 -39.49 23.11
C GLY A 624 -19.34 -40.26 23.90
N MET A 625 -20.15 -41.11 23.24
CA MET A 625 -21.20 -41.90 23.90
C MET A 625 -20.60 -43.10 24.64
N GLY A 626 -20.17 -42.88 25.92
CA GLY A 626 -19.89 -43.93 26.90
C GLY A 626 -20.96 -43.89 28.00
N ASP A 627 -20.91 -44.83 28.97
CA ASP A 627 -21.94 -44.95 30.00
C ASP A 627 -22.21 -43.69 30.83
N ASP A 628 -21.19 -42.78 30.95
CA ASP A 628 -21.26 -41.49 31.67
C ASP A 628 -20.66 -40.32 30.84
N GLY A 629 -20.62 -40.37 29.50
CA GLY A 629 -19.97 -39.38 28.66
C GLY A 629 -20.88 -38.19 28.31
N GLU A 630 -20.28 -36.98 28.13
CA GLU A 630 -20.95 -35.73 27.66
C GLU A 630 -21.79 -35.95 26.41
N GLY A 631 -21.31 -36.77 25.45
CA GLY A 631 -22.02 -37.09 24.22
C GLY A 631 -23.37 -37.75 24.45
N MET A 632 -23.52 -38.58 25.49
CA MET A 632 -24.78 -39.22 25.85
C MET A 632 -25.83 -38.22 26.31
N GLU A 633 -25.45 -37.21 27.12
CA GLU A 633 -26.37 -36.17 27.58
C GLU A 633 -26.87 -35.29 26.45
N ILE A 634 -26.00 -34.97 25.50
CA ILE A 634 -26.33 -34.20 24.31
C ILE A 634 -27.33 -35.01 23.42
N ALA A 635 -27.04 -36.28 23.16
CA ALA A 635 -27.93 -37.13 22.39
C ALA A 635 -29.30 -37.30 23.06
N ARG A 636 -29.34 -37.45 24.41
CA ARG A 636 -30.56 -37.47 25.20
C ARG A 636 -31.37 -36.17 25.14
N THR A 637 -30.73 -35.06 24.85
CA THR A 637 -31.42 -33.79 24.68
C THR A 637 -31.90 -33.59 23.26
N ILE A 638 -31.07 -33.91 22.25
CA ILE A 638 -31.40 -33.70 20.84
C ILE A 638 -32.51 -34.65 20.36
N LEU A 639 -32.44 -35.92 20.70
CA LEU A 639 -33.39 -36.92 20.19
C LEU A 639 -34.85 -36.64 20.57
N PRO A 640 -35.23 -36.37 21.84
CA PRO A 640 -36.59 -35.97 22.19
C PRO A 640 -37.02 -34.64 21.55
N MET A 641 -36.11 -33.69 21.44
CA MET A 641 -36.37 -32.42 20.77
C MET A 641 -36.73 -32.63 19.28
N ALA A 642 -35.91 -33.39 18.55
CA ALA A 642 -36.20 -33.71 17.15
C ALA A 642 -37.51 -34.45 16.96
N ASN A 643 -37.83 -35.42 17.83
CA ASN A 643 -39.10 -36.14 17.83
C ASN A 643 -40.29 -35.19 18.08
N ASN A 644 -40.18 -34.23 19.01
CA ASN A 644 -41.23 -33.24 19.24
C ASN A 644 -41.45 -32.34 18.02
N LEU A 645 -40.39 -32.07 17.25
CA LEU A 645 -40.43 -31.32 15.99
C LEU A 645 -40.84 -32.21 14.79
N ARG A 646 -41.06 -33.49 15.00
CA ARG A 646 -41.39 -34.48 13.96
C ARG A 646 -40.28 -34.64 12.91
N LEU A 647 -39.05 -34.50 13.32
CA LEU A 647 -37.88 -34.72 12.49
C LEU A 647 -37.33 -36.11 12.66
N ASP A 648 -37.02 -36.78 11.58
CA ASP A 648 -36.23 -38.02 11.60
C ASP A 648 -34.80 -37.69 12.05
N VAL A 649 -34.16 -38.60 12.78
CA VAL A 649 -32.78 -38.41 13.22
C VAL A 649 -31.86 -39.46 12.62
N VAL A 650 -30.71 -39.03 12.11
CA VAL A 650 -29.58 -39.85 11.69
C VAL A 650 -28.43 -39.60 12.66
N ALA A 651 -27.97 -40.65 13.34
CA ALA A 651 -26.73 -40.57 14.16
C ALA A 651 -25.52 -40.90 13.30
N GLU A 652 -24.56 -39.96 13.23
CA GLU A 652 -23.35 -40.11 12.43
C GLU A 652 -22.16 -40.67 13.20
N GLY A 653 -21.22 -41.29 12.47
CA GLY A 653 -20.00 -41.83 13.08
C GLY A 653 -20.23 -42.98 14.04
N VAL A 654 -21.23 -43.79 13.82
CA VAL A 654 -21.47 -45.03 14.60
C VAL A 654 -20.37 -46.04 14.29
N GLU A 655 -19.58 -46.41 15.30
CA GLU A 655 -18.41 -47.27 15.14
C GLU A 655 -18.54 -48.58 15.93
N THR A 656 -19.42 -48.65 16.93
CA THR A 656 -19.53 -49.80 17.85
C THR A 656 -20.94 -50.31 18.03
N LEU A 657 -21.07 -51.62 18.34
CA LEU A 657 -22.35 -52.23 18.69
C LEU A 657 -22.99 -51.57 19.93
N GLN A 658 -22.17 -51.12 20.89
CA GLN A 658 -22.64 -50.44 22.10
C GLN A 658 -23.36 -49.13 21.74
N GLN A 659 -22.81 -48.34 20.84
CA GLN A 659 -23.42 -47.10 20.32
C GLN A 659 -24.75 -47.41 19.65
N VAL A 660 -24.82 -48.45 18.81
CA VAL A 660 -26.09 -48.91 18.18
C VAL A 660 -27.14 -49.25 19.24
N ALA A 661 -26.76 -50.02 20.27
CA ALA A 661 -27.70 -50.42 21.34
C ALA A 661 -28.21 -49.17 22.13
N MET A 662 -27.33 -48.21 22.40
CA MET A 662 -27.70 -46.95 23.09
C MET A 662 -28.66 -46.10 22.23
N LEU A 663 -28.34 -45.92 20.96
CA LEU A 663 -29.19 -45.18 20.02
C LEU A 663 -30.57 -45.82 19.84
N LYS A 664 -30.66 -47.17 19.80
CA LYS A 664 -31.94 -47.89 19.80
C LYS A 664 -32.74 -47.62 21.07
N LYS A 665 -32.11 -47.62 22.26
CA LYS A 665 -32.79 -47.29 23.54
C LYS A 665 -33.33 -45.85 23.55
N LEU A 666 -32.62 -44.93 22.89
CA LEU A 666 -33.03 -43.52 22.73
C LEU A 666 -34.02 -43.31 21.57
N GLN A 667 -34.46 -44.39 20.91
CA GLN A 667 -35.43 -44.37 19.79
C GLN A 667 -34.92 -43.57 18.59
N CYS A 668 -33.58 -43.52 18.37
CA CYS A 668 -33.02 -42.97 17.16
C CYS A 668 -33.42 -43.86 15.97
N LYS A 669 -33.89 -43.24 14.88
CA LYS A 669 -34.45 -43.95 13.74
C LYS A 669 -33.36 -44.49 12.80
N TYR A 670 -32.36 -43.70 12.50
CA TYR A 670 -31.31 -44.05 11.56
C TYR A 670 -29.90 -43.91 12.15
N GLY A 671 -28.99 -44.72 11.63
CA GLY A 671 -27.58 -44.64 11.95
C GLY A 671 -26.70 -44.75 10.71
N GLN A 672 -25.59 -44.08 10.75
CA GLN A 672 -24.56 -44.10 9.71
C GLN A 672 -23.17 -44.14 10.37
N GLY A 673 -22.27 -44.94 9.83
CA GLY A 673 -20.92 -45.04 10.38
C GLY A 673 -20.17 -46.30 9.97
N TYR A 674 -18.92 -46.40 10.41
CA TYR A 674 -18.04 -47.52 10.04
C TYR A 674 -18.44 -48.86 10.65
N TYR A 675 -19.29 -48.81 11.64
CA TYR A 675 -19.90 -50.05 12.14
C TYR A 675 -20.73 -50.77 11.04
N PHE A 676 -21.43 -50.00 10.22
CA PHE A 676 -22.23 -50.56 9.13
C PHE A 676 -21.37 -50.75 7.88
N SER A 677 -20.79 -49.73 7.38
CA SER A 677 -19.84 -49.77 6.25
C SER A 677 -19.01 -48.48 6.15
N LYS A 678 -17.79 -48.61 5.66
CA LYS A 678 -17.08 -47.47 5.11
C LYS A 678 -17.74 -46.99 3.82
N PRO A 679 -17.55 -45.73 3.38
CA PRO A 679 -17.99 -45.32 2.06
C PRO A 679 -17.46 -46.24 0.96
N LEU A 680 -18.32 -46.71 0.08
CA LEU A 680 -18.01 -47.67 -0.99
C LEU A 680 -18.10 -46.99 -2.37
N SER A 681 -17.38 -47.53 -3.37
CA SER A 681 -17.59 -47.15 -4.78
C SER A 681 -18.99 -47.56 -5.24
N ALA A 682 -19.42 -47.08 -6.43
CA ALA A 682 -20.71 -47.51 -7.00
C ALA A 682 -20.83 -49.01 -7.17
N GLU A 683 -19.74 -49.67 -7.62
CA GLU A 683 -19.66 -51.11 -7.78
C GLU A 683 -19.74 -51.84 -6.41
N GLY A 684 -18.99 -51.35 -5.43
CA GLY A 684 -18.99 -51.87 -4.07
C GLY A 684 -20.40 -51.77 -3.41
N THR A 685 -21.10 -50.66 -3.65
CA THR A 685 -22.45 -50.40 -3.18
C THR A 685 -23.46 -51.31 -3.90
N ALA A 686 -23.31 -51.51 -5.20
CA ALA A 686 -24.15 -52.46 -5.94
C ALA A 686 -23.98 -53.90 -5.42
N ALA A 687 -22.73 -54.32 -5.10
CA ALA A 687 -22.49 -55.63 -4.48
C ALA A 687 -23.11 -55.72 -3.07
N LEU A 688 -23.08 -54.66 -2.28
CA LEU A 688 -23.76 -54.58 -0.97
C LEU A 688 -25.28 -54.76 -1.09
N LEU A 689 -25.90 -54.09 -2.08
CA LEU A 689 -27.32 -54.17 -2.35
C LEU A 689 -27.77 -55.56 -2.89
N ALA A 690 -26.89 -56.27 -3.59
CA ALA A 690 -27.16 -57.62 -4.12
C ALA A 690 -27.07 -58.73 -3.04
N GLY A 691 -26.36 -58.45 -1.95
CA GLY A 691 -26.22 -59.39 -0.84
C GLY A 691 -27.22 -59.05 0.25
N ASP A 692 -28.27 -59.76 0.47
CA ASP A 692 -29.33 -59.57 1.50
C ASP A 692 -28.80 -59.28 2.94
N LEU A 693 -27.90 -58.30 3.06
CA LEU A 693 -27.27 -57.89 4.31
C LEU A 693 -28.21 -57.01 5.12
N THR A 694 -28.83 -57.61 6.11
CA THR A 694 -29.49 -56.88 7.21
C THR A 694 -28.55 -56.83 8.41
N TRP A 695 -28.21 -55.62 8.93
CA TRP A 695 -27.51 -55.47 10.21
C TRP A 695 -28.46 -55.70 11.38
N GLN A 696 -29.17 -56.82 11.37
CA GLN A 696 -29.89 -57.26 12.56
C GLN A 696 -28.83 -57.57 13.62
N ALA A 697 -28.84 -56.82 14.70
CA ALA A 697 -27.95 -57.09 15.80
C ALA A 697 -28.00 -58.57 16.14
N CYS A 698 -26.84 -59.23 16.14
CA CYS A 698 -26.68 -60.47 16.86
C CYS A 698 -27.01 -60.24 18.35
N GLU A 699 -28.27 -60.24 18.70
CA GLU A 699 -28.72 -60.30 20.09
C GLU A 699 -28.53 -61.69 20.69
N GLN A 700 -27.84 -62.58 20.00
CA GLN A 700 -27.54 -63.94 20.52
C GLN A 700 -26.05 -64.23 20.40
N THR A 701 -25.27 -63.79 21.38
CA THR A 701 -24.34 -64.63 22.17
C THR A 701 -23.73 -63.83 23.29
N LYS A 702 -23.91 -64.34 24.50
CA LYS A 702 -23.48 -63.88 25.81
C LYS A 702 -21.98 -63.54 25.89
#